data_234ef163dc040008e38670d564a02ac4
#
_entry.id   234ef163dc040008e38670d564a02ac4
#
_cell.length_a   1.000
_cell.length_b   1.000
_cell.length_c   1.000
_cell.angle_alpha   90.00
_cell.angle_beta   90.00
_cell.angle_gamma   90.00
#
_symmetry.space_group_name_H-M   'P 1'
#
loop_
_entity.id
_entity.type
_entity.pdbx_description
1 polymer ?
#
loop_
_entity_poly.entity_id
_entity_poly.type
_entity_poly.pdbx_seq_one_letter_code
_entity_poly.pdbx_strand_id
1 'polypeptide(L)'
;MKSLLPVCALLLLLLGLPMPHPASASSTSFPFGDTDLADKDAALKSRLDFAERHLRYPELIKDTLAPPQWFRDGERFVYWAATGPQQGTWLLMDARSGTGAPLLSPAELQTQLSRLLHKKAAAPAYPFAVIAPDQKHLLFLYQGHAFSLDLSTHQILEMTATDPLALALAPGNVLSPDGQQVVIQRGDGFAVSDRTHTLLERQGEDNLAWEVPKHAWSPDGHRLMVWRNDTRAVHKIPIVDYSDAIEKVAMIPYAKVGTPLPRQELFVVDSANGQMTPVAPLHQEEGYDWLAGWRPDSSEALVVHLSRDGKRLDLSAIDPTTGKIRHVLHEEHPESFVGALDFYSTGWDLQVLPLDDNQQFLWMSERDGWRHIYRYDYAGQLKGRITKGAFPIHQVVKATSDGTLLVLASAETSAPYDRLLYRTDLAGTSWQRLTSAPGTHRAYPSPSGRYYIDGHSSRTQPRVWDVNAIDSSTTFRYAKADVSALAAIHYAPPESITALAADGVTPLYGVLYKPWDFDPKKHYPVIDCIYAGPFTTAVPWSYVGNSFESRIADALAQLGFITLVIDVRGSPGRGKAFQDVNYGRIGQTEIPDHVAVLKQVAASRPYMDMQRVGIYGHSWGGYFALRGMLTAPDIFKAGYAGAPGALEEDSIVNEPYLGSPKTNPAGYRLGSNILAANHLRGALRIMHGTADISASLSSTMRMVDALIQADKHFELLIMPGQPHSPEGPAQRYCNDDVRMFFLRTLGE
;
A
#
# COMPACT_ATOMS: atom_id res chain seq x y z
N MET A 1 -14.14 -17.72 -12.93
CA MET A 1 -13.33 -16.63 -12.41
C MET A 1 -14.21 -15.37 -12.42
N LYS A 2 -15.15 -15.32 -11.52
CA LYS A 2 -16.05 -14.19 -11.32
C LYS A 2 -16.18 -14.10 -9.82
N SER A 3 -15.50 -13.16 -9.21
CA SER A 3 -15.94 -12.62 -7.95
C SER A 3 -14.88 -11.75 -7.36
N LEU A 4 -15.33 -10.65 -6.88
CA LEU A 4 -14.80 -9.92 -5.76
C LEU A 4 -13.69 -8.97 -6.07
N LEU A 5 -14.11 -7.73 -6.11
CA LEU A 5 -13.39 -6.77 -5.29
C LEU A 5 -14.26 -5.51 -5.18
N PRO A 6 -15.01 -5.32 -4.12
CA PRO A 6 -15.38 -3.99 -3.70
C PRO A 6 -14.42 -3.57 -2.60
N VAL A 7 -13.79 -2.43 -2.73
CA VAL A 7 -12.99 -1.69 -1.73
C VAL A 7 -11.66 -2.32 -1.33
N CYS A 8 -11.53 -3.63 -1.08
CA CYS A 8 -10.26 -4.25 -0.67
C CYS A 8 -9.22 -4.41 -1.79
N ALA A 9 -9.60 -4.40 -3.06
CA ALA A 9 -8.63 -4.54 -4.16
C ALA A 9 -7.68 -3.36 -4.31
N LEU A 10 -8.08 -2.18 -3.88
CA LEU A 10 -7.19 -1.03 -3.86
C LEU A 10 -6.06 -1.18 -2.82
N LEU A 11 -6.31 -1.93 -1.74
CA LEU A 11 -5.33 -2.18 -0.67
C LEU A 11 -4.18 -3.12 -1.10
N LEU A 12 -4.46 -4.11 -1.96
CA LEU A 12 -3.45 -5.12 -2.35
C LEU A 12 -2.46 -4.62 -3.40
N LEU A 13 -2.83 -3.65 -4.22
CA LEU A 13 -1.95 -3.06 -5.24
C LEU A 13 -0.83 -2.18 -4.68
N LEU A 14 -1.01 -1.62 -3.48
CA LEU A 14 0.02 -0.77 -2.83
C LEU A 14 1.05 -1.56 -2.01
N LEU A 15 0.79 -2.83 -1.69
CA LEU A 15 1.70 -3.64 -0.87
C LEU A 15 2.72 -4.47 -1.68
N GLY A 16 2.71 -4.41 -3.01
CA GLY A 16 3.72 -5.09 -3.85
C GLY A 16 3.77 -6.61 -3.70
N LEU A 17 2.67 -7.25 -3.27
CA LEU A 17 2.59 -8.71 -3.24
C LEU A 17 2.22 -9.23 -4.62
N PRO A 18 2.93 -10.24 -5.17
CA PRO A 18 2.58 -10.81 -6.46
C PRO A 18 1.25 -11.55 -6.36
N MET A 19 0.29 -11.13 -7.16
CA MET A 19 -0.94 -11.88 -7.37
C MET A 19 -0.63 -13.21 -8.06
N PRO A 20 -1.32 -14.31 -7.75
CA PRO A 20 -1.14 -15.56 -8.48
C PRO A 20 -1.57 -15.37 -9.94
N HIS A 21 -0.64 -15.60 -10.87
CA HIS A 21 -0.90 -15.52 -12.30
C HIS A 21 -1.94 -16.57 -12.71
N PRO A 22 -2.97 -16.23 -13.48
CA PRO A 22 -3.74 -17.20 -14.23
C PRO A 22 -2.80 -17.84 -15.29
N ALA A 23 -2.94 -19.15 -15.48
CA ALA A 23 -2.18 -19.91 -16.43
C ALA A 23 -2.20 -19.26 -17.82
N SER A 24 -1.01 -19.13 -18.42
CA SER A 24 -0.77 -18.55 -19.72
C SER A 24 -1.72 -19.13 -20.79
N ALA A 25 -2.60 -18.32 -21.31
CA ALA A 25 -3.22 -18.56 -22.59
C ALA A 25 -2.12 -18.45 -23.66
N SER A 26 -2.03 -19.43 -24.54
CA SER A 26 -1.10 -19.44 -25.66
C SER A 26 -1.34 -18.21 -26.54
N SER A 27 -0.35 -17.32 -26.64
CA SER A 27 -0.36 -16.18 -27.53
C SER A 27 -0.32 -16.66 -28.98
N THR A 28 -1.42 -16.57 -29.69
CA THR A 28 -1.40 -16.51 -31.16
C THR A 28 -0.92 -15.11 -31.53
N SER A 29 0.31 -14.98 -31.97
CA SER A 29 0.87 -13.76 -32.52
C SER A 29 0.19 -13.46 -33.86
N PHE A 30 -0.55 -12.36 -33.94
CA PHE A 30 -0.94 -11.77 -35.22
C PHE A 30 0.27 -11.03 -35.79
N PRO A 31 0.65 -11.25 -37.06
CA PRO A 31 1.75 -10.56 -37.70
C PRO A 31 1.24 -9.19 -38.16
N PHE A 32 1.19 -8.19 -37.29
CA PHE A 32 1.24 -6.82 -37.73
C PHE A 32 2.71 -6.44 -37.88
N GLY A 33 3.05 -5.98 -39.08
CA GLY A 33 4.40 -5.71 -39.48
C GLY A 33 5.13 -4.79 -38.50
N ASP A 34 6.37 -5.16 -38.23
CA ASP A 34 7.36 -4.40 -37.46
C ASP A 34 7.45 -2.97 -37.94
N THR A 35 6.79 -2.07 -37.24
CA THR A 35 7.06 -0.63 -37.29
C THR A 35 7.51 -0.13 -35.93
N ASP A 36 8.31 -0.93 -35.25
CA ASP A 36 8.96 -0.52 -34.01
C ASP A 36 10.02 0.53 -34.38
N LEU A 37 9.75 1.79 -34.06
CA LEU A 37 10.66 2.91 -34.25
C LEU A 37 12.02 2.65 -33.56
N ALA A 38 12.01 1.88 -32.46
CA ALA A 38 13.21 1.49 -31.73
C ALA A 38 14.08 0.47 -32.49
N ASP A 39 13.51 -0.35 -33.38
CA ASP A 39 14.29 -1.27 -34.22
C ASP A 39 15.03 -0.56 -35.35
N LYS A 40 14.64 0.66 -35.68
CA LYS A 40 15.34 1.50 -36.69
C LYS A 40 16.54 2.26 -36.11
N ASP A 41 16.59 2.41 -34.78
CA ASP A 41 17.68 3.08 -34.07
C ASP A 41 18.17 2.22 -32.87
N ALA A 42 19.23 1.46 -33.10
CA ALA A 42 19.85 0.61 -32.09
C ALA A 42 20.34 1.42 -30.85
N ALA A 43 20.71 2.69 -31.07
CA ALA A 43 21.14 3.57 -29.98
C ALA A 43 19.95 3.96 -29.09
N LEU A 44 18.80 4.27 -29.68
CA LEU A 44 17.58 4.55 -28.93
C LEU A 44 17.11 3.34 -28.13
N LYS A 45 17.10 2.15 -28.76
CA LYS A 45 16.76 0.90 -28.05
C LYS A 45 17.66 0.66 -26.85
N SER A 46 18.97 0.84 -27.00
CA SER A 46 19.94 0.71 -25.90
C SER A 46 19.64 1.68 -24.76
N ARG A 47 19.27 2.94 -25.05
CA ARG A 47 18.90 3.94 -24.04
C ARG A 47 17.60 3.55 -23.32
N LEU A 48 16.57 3.08 -24.04
CA LEU A 48 15.32 2.60 -23.45
C LEU A 48 15.54 1.39 -22.55
N ASP A 49 16.37 0.44 -22.96
CA ASP A 49 16.74 -0.74 -22.16
C ASP A 49 17.55 -0.35 -20.92
N PHE A 50 18.38 0.69 -21.00
CA PHE A 50 19.10 1.22 -19.86
C PHE A 50 18.14 1.87 -18.85
N ALA A 51 17.21 2.70 -19.32
CA ALA A 51 16.17 3.32 -18.51
C ALA A 51 15.23 2.27 -17.86
N GLU A 52 14.91 1.17 -18.58
CA GLU A 52 14.11 0.09 -17.99
C GLU A 52 14.83 -0.61 -16.84
N ARG A 53 16.14 -0.80 -16.93
CA ARG A 53 16.92 -1.36 -15.80
C ARG A 53 16.90 -0.46 -14.58
N HIS A 54 16.86 0.87 -14.76
CA HIS A 54 16.68 1.82 -13.66
C HIS A 54 15.27 1.74 -13.07
N LEU A 55 14.22 1.60 -13.87
CA LEU A 55 12.87 1.38 -13.35
C LEU A 55 12.79 0.11 -12.48
N ARG A 56 13.55 -0.92 -12.85
CA ARG A 56 13.57 -2.23 -12.20
C ARG A 56 14.77 -2.43 -11.25
N TYR A 57 15.47 -1.37 -10.86
CA TYR A 57 16.65 -1.47 -10.01
C TYR A 57 16.42 -2.24 -8.68
N PRO A 58 15.23 -2.25 -8.08
CA PRO A 58 15.00 -3.05 -6.87
C PRO A 58 15.22 -4.54 -7.06
N GLU A 59 15.05 -5.06 -8.28
CA GLU A 59 15.29 -6.47 -8.62
C GLU A 59 16.77 -6.84 -8.62
N LEU A 60 17.67 -5.86 -8.71
CA LEU A 60 19.12 -6.03 -8.62
C LEU A 60 19.63 -6.07 -7.18
N ILE A 61 18.79 -5.73 -6.21
CA ILE A 61 19.14 -5.68 -4.80
C ILE A 61 18.84 -7.03 -4.16
N LYS A 62 19.84 -7.66 -3.56
CA LYS A 62 19.60 -8.83 -2.72
C LYS A 62 19.37 -8.37 -1.29
N ASP A 63 18.14 -8.46 -0.85
CA ASP A 63 17.72 -8.04 0.48
C ASP A 63 16.86 -9.13 1.12
N THR A 64 16.90 -9.18 2.44
CA THR A 64 15.96 -9.94 3.24
C THR A 64 14.68 -9.14 3.35
N LEU A 65 13.71 -9.44 2.50
CA LEU A 65 12.44 -8.68 2.44
C LEU A 65 11.43 -9.14 3.49
N ALA A 66 11.56 -10.39 3.97
CA ALA A 66 10.66 -10.97 4.95
C ALA A 66 10.85 -10.42 6.34
N PRO A 67 9.75 -10.13 7.04
CA PRO A 67 9.85 -9.89 8.46
C PRO A 67 10.40 -11.13 9.17
N PRO A 68 11.35 -10.94 10.10
CA PRO A 68 11.81 -12.02 10.96
C PRO A 68 10.67 -12.49 11.86
N GLN A 69 10.67 -13.77 12.18
CA GLN A 69 9.66 -14.36 13.06
C GLN A 69 10.30 -14.84 14.36
N TRP A 70 9.78 -14.33 15.46
CA TRP A 70 10.22 -14.72 16.78
C TRP A 70 9.57 -16.02 17.26
N PHE A 71 10.36 -16.84 17.93
CA PHE A 71 9.81 -17.90 18.76
C PHE A 71 9.18 -17.32 20.04
N ARG A 72 8.27 -18.09 20.65
CA ARG A 72 7.57 -17.65 21.88
C ARG A 72 8.53 -17.41 23.06
N ASP A 73 9.72 -18.03 23.05
CA ASP A 73 10.75 -17.77 24.06
C ASP A 73 11.27 -16.33 24.02
N GLY A 74 11.11 -15.65 22.89
CA GLY A 74 11.60 -14.29 22.67
C GLY A 74 13.12 -14.15 22.63
N GLU A 75 13.84 -15.27 22.51
CA GLU A 75 15.28 -15.37 22.44
C GLU A 75 15.76 -15.76 21.05
N ARG A 76 14.95 -16.54 20.31
CA ARG A 76 15.27 -17.04 18.97
C ARG A 76 14.32 -16.47 17.93
N PHE A 77 14.84 -16.32 16.72
CA PHE A 77 14.04 -15.94 15.56
C PHE A 77 14.54 -16.63 14.29
N VAL A 78 13.65 -16.76 13.32
CA VAL A 78 13.97 -17.25 11.98
C VAL A 78 13.75 -16.15 10.95
N TYR A 79 14.63 -16.08 9.95
CA TYR A 79 14.47 -15.20 8.81
C TYR A 79 14.95 -15.85 7.52
N TRP A 80 14.48 -15.36 6.38
CA TRP A 80 14.95 -15.78 5.07
C TRP A 80 16.14 -14.93 4.63
N ALA A 81 17.31 -15.57 4.48
CA ALA A 81 18.50 -14.94 3.95
C ALA A 81 18.61 -15.20 2.44
N ALA A 82 18.49 -14.14 1.64
CA ALA A 82 18.68 -14.23 0.21
C ALA A 82 20.17 -14.45 -0.13
N THR A 83 20.47 -15.51 -0.88
CA THR A 83 21.82 -15.82 -1.38
C THR A 83 21.98 -15.47 -2.88
N GLY A 84 20.89 -15.15 -3.56
CA GLY A 84 20.82 -14.75 -4.96
C GLY A 84 19.47 -14.11 -5.30
N PRO A 85 19.25 -13.64 -6.53
CA PRO A 85 18.01 -12.96 -6.93
C PRO A 85 16.75 -13.82 -6.71
N GLN A 86 16.89 -15.13 -6.79
CA GLN A 86 15.80 -16.10 -6.58
C GLN A 86 16.27 -17.31 -5.76
N GLN A 87 17.20 -17.11 -4.84
CA GLN A 87 17.74 -18.16 -4.00
C GLN A 87 17.97 -17.65 -2.60
N GLY A 88 17.75 -18.51 -1.61
CA GLY A 88 17.99 -18.20 -0.22
C GLY A 88 17.81 -19.43 0.67
N THR A 89 17.90 -19.19 1.96
CA THR A 89 17.66 -20.20 2.99
C THR A 89 17.13 -19.56 4.25
N TRP A 90 16.45 -20.34 5.10
CA TRP A 90 16.10 -19.92 6.44
C TRP A 90 17.28 -20.07 7.40
N LEU A 91 17.57 -19.00 8.13
CA LEU A 91 18.51 -19.01 9.23
C LEU A 91 17.76 -18.93 10.56
N LEU A 92 18.15 -19.79 11.49
CA LEU A 92 17.75 -19.74 12.88
C LEU A 92 18.81 -18.96 13.66
N MET A 93 18.42 -17.91 14.35
CA MET A 93 19.28 -16.98 15.09
C MET A 93 18.95 -17.01 16.58
N ASP A 94 19.98 -16.86 17.41
CA ASP A 94 19.87 -16.56 18.83
C ASP A 94 20.14 -15.07 19.05
N ALA A 95 19.15 -14.38 19.61
CA ALA A 95 19.21 -12.93 19.78
C ALA A 95 20.18 -12.47 20.88
N ARG A 96 20.52 -13.34 21.83
CA ARG A 96 21.45 -13.03 22.91
C ARG A 96 22.90 -13.12 22.48
N SER A 97 23.25 -14.20 21.79
CA SER A 97 24.63 -14.47 21.37
C SER A 97 25.00 -13.89 20.00
N GLY A 98 24.02 -13.56 19.17
CA GLY A 98 24.23 -13.18 17.78
C GLY A 98 24.66 -14.32 16.88
N THR A 99 24.62 -15.55 17.37
CA THR A 99 24.98 -16.74 16.58
C THR A 99 23.77 -17.26 15.81
N GLY A 100 24.04 -17.81 14.64
CA GLY A 100 23.00 -18.39 13.81
C GLY A 100 23.51 -19.49 12.89
N ALA A 101 22.60 -20.32 12.44
CA ALA A 101 22.88 -21.40 11.50
C ALA A 101 21.78 -21.54 10.45
N PRO A 102 22.12 -21.91 9.21
CA PRO A 102 21.12 -22.25 8.21
C PRO A 102 20.38 -23.54 8.63
N LEU A 103 19.04 -23.51 8.50
CA LEU A 103 18.22 -24.73 8.70
C LEU A 103 18.46 -25.76 7.59
N LEU A 104 18.65 -25.26 6.37
CA LEU A 104 18.96 -26.08 5.17
C LEU A 104 19.82 -25.25 4.24
N SER A 105 20.75 -25.87 3.53
CA SER A 105 21.35 -25.20 2.38
C SER A 105 20.32 -25.08 1.24
N PRO A 106 20.47 -24.12 0.30
CA PRO A 106 19.59 -24.02 -0.87
C PRO A 106 19.53 -25.32 -1.70
N ALA A 107 20.62 -26.06 -1.77
CA ALA A 107 20.70 -27.33 -2.49
C ALA A 107 19.93 -28.47 -1.79
N GLU A 108 20.01 -28.54 -0.46
CA GLU A 108 19.25 -29.53 0.36
C GLU A 108 17.75 -29.22 0.28
N LEU A 109 17.35 -27.92 0.41
CA LEU A 109 15.98 -27.49 0.26
C LEU A 109 15.43 -27.91 -1.11
N GLN A 110 16.14 -27.60 -2.18
CA GLN A 110 15.76 -27.97 -3.54
C GLN A 110 15.67 -29.48 -3.72
N THR A 111 16.59 -30.23 -3.15
CA THR A 111 16.64 -31.72 -3.24
C THR A 111 15.43 -32.34 -2.55
N GLN A 112 15.11 -31.89 -1.32
CA GLN A 112 13.96 -32.40 -0.58
C GLN A 112 12.65 -32.08 -1.29
N LEU A 113 12.47 -30.83 -1.76
CA LEU A 113 11.29 -30.41 -2.52
C LEU A 113 11.17 -31.20 -3.84
N SER A 114 12.27 -31.42 -4.57
CA SER A 114 12.24 -32.21 -5.81
C SER A 114 11.77 -33.63 -5.58
N ARG A 115 12.22 -34.24 -4.49
CA ARG A 115 11.82 -35.61 -4.10
C ARG A 115 10.31 -35.68 -3.79
N LEU A 116 9.80 -34.73 -2.99
CA LEU A 116 8.39 -34.68 -2.57
C LEU A 116 7.46 -34.40 -3.74
N LEU A 117 7.84 -33.48 -4.63
CA LEU A 117 7.03 -33.10 -5.79
C LEU A 117 7.18 -34.05 -6.99
N HIS A 118 8.05 -35.08 -6.90
CA HIS A 118 8.36 -36.00 -8.01
C HIS A 118 8.76 -35.29 -9.32
N LYS A 119 9.33 -34.10 -9.22
CA LYS A 119 9.83 -33.29 -10.35
C LYS A 119 10.95 -32.38 -9.88
N LYS A 120 11.80 -31.91 -10.83
CA LYS A 120 12.86 -30.97 -10.51
C LYS A 120 12.23 -29.66 -9.97
N ALA A 121 12.42 -29.38 -8.70
CA ALA A 121 12.00 -28.12 -8.10
C ALA A 121 12.92 -26.98 -8.55
N ALA A 122 12.37 -25.79 -8.84
CA ALA A 122 13.16 -24.59 -8.94
C ALA A 122 13.64 -24.17 -7.53
N ALA A 123 14.73 -23.42 -7.44
CA ALA A 123 15.11 -22.82 -6.17
C ALA A 123 13.98 -21.86 -5.71
N PRO A 124 13.50 -21.97 -4.46
CA PRO A 124 12.48 -21.04 -3.99
C PRO A 124 13.05 -19.63 -3.88
N ALA A 125 12.40 -18.68 -4.55
CA ALA A 125 12.81 -17.28 -4.53
C ALA A 125 12.61 -16.66 -3.15
N TYR A 126 11.46 -16.94 -2.55
CA TYR A 126 11.06 -16.48 -1.22
C TYR A 126 9.78 -17.23 -0.79
N PRO A 127 9.88 -18.33 -0.08
CA PRO A 127 8.68 -18.99 0.42
C PRO A 127 8.14 -18.23 1.64
N PHE A 128 6.89 -17.79 1.56
CA PHE A 128 6.17 -17.33 2.74
C PHE A 128 6.16 -18.45 3.78
N ALA A 129 6.65 -18.19 4.99
CA ALA A 129 6.76 -19.19 6.03
C ALA A 129 6.29 -18.63 7.37
N VAL A 130 5.74 -19.49 8.22
CA VAL A 130 5.33 -19.17 9.58
C VAL A 130 5.83 -20.25 10.55
N ILE A 131 6.19 -19.84 11.77
CA ILE A 131 6.49 -20.79 12.85
C ILE A 131 5.17 -21.42 13.31
N ALA A 132 5.12 -22.77 13.31
CA ALA A 132 3.94 -23.49 13.76
C ALA A 132 3.63 -23.23 15.24
N PRO A 133 2.38 -23.40 15.69
CA PRO A 133 1.99 -23.21 17.09
C PRO A 133 2.79 -24.07 18.08
N ASP A 134 3.28 -25.24 17.66
CA ASP A 134 4.11 -26.14 18.45
C ASP A 134 5.55 -25.65 18.68
N GLN A 135 5.97 -24.60 17.97
CA GLN A 135 7.32 -24.00 18.01
C GLN A 135 8.44 -24.96 17.56
N LYS A 136 8.10 -26.06 16.88
CA LYS A 136 9.04 -27.09 16.41
C LYS A 136 9.13 -27.17 14.90
N HIS A 137 8.16 -26.60 14.20
CA HIS A 137 8.06 -26.66 12.75
C HIS A 137 8.00 -25.27 12.13
N LEU A 138 8.56 -25.13 10.94
CA LEU A 138 8.38 -23.97 10.05
C LEU A 138 7.46 -24.42 8.90
N LEU A 139 6.33 -23.75 8.75
CA LEU A 139 5.34 -24.06 7.72
C LEU A 139 5.49 -23.08 6.54
N PHE A 140 5.43 -23.59 5.31
CA PHE A 140 5.58 -22.73 4.13
C PHE A 140 4.84 -23.27 2.91
N LEU A 141 4.55 -22.36 1.98
CA LEU A 141 3.98 -22.67 0.66
C LEU A 141 5.08 -22.69 -0.41
N TYR A 142 5.02 -23.69 -1.26
CA TYR A 142 5.85 -23.75 -2.46
C TYR A 142 5.07 -24.38 -3.62
N GLN A 143 4.93 -23.65 -4.75
CA GLN A 143 4.18 -24.08 -5.94
C GLN A 143 2.75 -24.57 -5.66
N GLY A 144 2.06 -23.94 -4.70
CA GLY A 144 0.69 -24.31 -4.31
C GLY A 144 0.57 -25.48 -3.34
N HIS A 145 1.68 -26.09 -2.92
CA HIS A 145 1.73 -27.13 -1.92
C HIS A 145 2.18 -26.58 -0.57
N ALA A 146 1.62 -27.07 0.52
CA ALA A 146 2.00 -26.73 1.88
C ALA A 146 3.02 -27.75 2.43
N PHE A 147 4.06 -27.23 3.06
CA PHE A 147 5.13 -28.04 3.64
C PHE A 147 5.40 -27.67 5.08
N SER A 148 5.86 -28.64 5.85
CA SER A 148 6.35 -28.51 7.21
C SER A 148 7.83 -28.90 7.27
N LEU A 149 8.69 -28.01 7.74
CA LEU A 149 10.10 -28.25 8.04
C LEU A 149 10.30 -28.45 9.53
N ASP A 150 10.73 -29.63 9.96
CA ASP A 150 11.10 -29.89 11.35
C ASP A 150 12.45 -29.20 11.67
N LEU A 151 12.43 -28.32 12.69
CA LEU A 151 13.57 -27.48 13.05
C LEU A 151 14.72 -28.22 13.73
N SER A 152 14.50 -29.48 14.18
CA SER A 152 15.51 -30.30 14.84
C SER A 152 16.18 -31.30 13.88
N THR A 153 15.40 -31.92 13.00
CA THR A 153 15.86 -32.93 12.06
C THR A 153 16.16 -32.38 10.66
N HIS A 154 15.67 -31.14 10.37
CA HIS A 154 15.75 -30.48 9.08
C HIS A 154 15.08 -31.29 7.94
N GLN A 155 14.10 -32.12 8.27
CA GLN A 155 13.31 -32.88 7.31
C GLN A 155 12.08 -32.09 6.89
N ILE A 156 11.79 -32.12 5.59
CA ILE A 156 10.58 -31.51 5.01
C ILE A 156 9.56 -32.63 4.76
N LEU A 157 8.32 -32.38 5.17
CA LEU A 157 7.17 -33.22 4.86
C LEU A 157 6.11 -32.37 4.15
N GLU A 158 5.44 -32.98 3.18
CA GLU A 158 4.25 -32.38 2.58
C GLU A 158 3.07 -32.53 3.55
N MET A 159 2.34 -31.43 3.76
CA MET A 159 1.17 -31.43 4.63
C MET A 159 -0.06 -31.90 3.86
N THR A 160 -1.01 -32.49 4.56
CA THR A 160 -2.29 -32.84 3.95
C THR A 160 -3.08 -31.57 3.59
N ALA A 161 -3.74 -31.59 2.43
CA ALA A 161 -4.51 -30.44 1.95
C ALA A 161 -5.69 -30.03 2.85
N THR A 162 -6.08 -30.88 3.78
CA THR A 162 -7.17 -30.63 4.75
C THR A 162 -6.67 -30.16 6.13
N ASP A 163 -5.35 -30.13 6.34
CA ASP A 163 -4.81 -29.64 7.63
C ASP A 163 -5.08 -28.13 7.76
N PRO A 164 -5.75 -27.66 8.85
CA PRO A 164 -5.99 -26.24 9.08
C PRO A 164 -4.74 -25.38 9.01
N LEU A 165 -3.59 -25.90 9.48
CA LEU A 165 -2.31 -25.19 9.40
C LEU A 165 -1.85 -25.03 7.94
N ALA A 166 -2.05 -26.04 7.08
CA ALA A 166 -1.75 -25.97 5.65
C ALA A 166 -2.67 -24.98 4.93
N LEU A 167 -3.97 -25.06 5.22
CA LEU A 167 -4.98 -24.16 4.65
C LEU A 167 -4.76 -22.70 5.06
N ALA A 168 -4.32 -22.45 6.30
CA ALA A 168 -4.05 -21.12 6.81
C ALA A 168 -2.86 -20.40 6.14
N LEU A 169 -2.00 -21.13 5.42
CA LEU A 169 -0.91 -20.53 4.64
C LEU A 169 -1.42 -19.83 3.38
N ALA A 170 -2.61 -20.14 2.91
CA ALA A 170 -3.19 -19.48 1.74
C ALA A 170 -3.71 -18.08 2.11
N PRO A 171 -3.51 -17.07 1.25
CA PRO A 171 -4.02 -15.71 1.48
C PRO A 171 -5.54 -15.69 1.69
N GLY A 172 -6.00 -14.87 2.64
CA GLY A 172 -7.41 -14.72 2.97
C GLY A 172 -7.98 -15.77 3.92
N ASN A 173 -7.22 -16.81 4.26
CA ASN A 173 -7.62 -17.80 5.25
C ASN A 173 -7.09 -17.40 6.63
N VAL A 174 -7.91 -17.64 7.68
CA VAL A 174 -7.58 -17.23 9.06
C VAL A 174 -7.68 -18.43 10.00
N LEU A 175 -6.54 -18.77 10.61
CA LEU A 175 -6.42 -19.84 11.60
C LEU A 175 -7.04 -19.43 12.93
N SER A 176 -7.73 -20.36 13.60
CA SER A 176 -8.16 -20.16 14.99
C SER A 176 -6.97 -20.00 15.94
N PRO A 177 -7.10 -19.28 17.06
CA PRO A 177 -6.00 -19.06 18.00
C PRO A 177 -5.37 -20.35 18.56
N ASP A 178 -6.16 -21.41 18.69
CA ASP A 178 -5.69 -22.74 19.15
C ASP A 178 -5.10 -23.61 18.00
N GLY A 179 -5.20 -23.17 16.75
CA GLY A 179 -4.69 -23.87 15.57
C GLY A 179 -5.48 -25.11 15.17
N GLN A 180 -6.69 -25.31 15.67
CA GLN A 180 -7.51 -26.50 15.38
C GLN A 180 -8.47 -26.29 14.23
N GLN A 181 -8.88 -25.06 13.97
CA GLN A 181 -9.82 -24.70 12.94
C GLN A 181 -9.26 -23.61 12.03
N VAL A 182 -9.81 -23.51 10.82
CA VAL A 182 -9.48 -22.46 9.87
C VAL A 182 -10.75 -21.98 9.20
N VAL A 183 -10.89 -20.65 9.06
CA VAL A 183 -11.89 -20.07 8.18
C VAL A 183 -11.23 -19.80 6.83
N ILE A 184 -11.89 -20.24 5.76
CA ILE A 184 -11.38 -20.26 4.39
C ILE A 184 -12.27 -19.35 3.55
N GLN A 185 -11.69 -18.35 2.90
CA GLN A 185 -12.38 -17.59 1.86
C GLN A 185 -12.48 -18.44 0.58
N ARG A 186 -13.69 -18.69 0.08
CA ARG A 186 -13.96 -19.48 -1.13
C ARG A 186 -14.72 -18.67 -2.18
N GLY A 187 -14.01 -17.91 -2.98
CA GLY A 187 -14.68 -17.02 -3.94
C GLY A 187 -15.58 -16.02 -3.20
N ASP A 188 -16.88 -16.01 -3.51
CA ASP A 188 -17.88 -15.16 -2.87
C ASP A 188 -18.46 -15.75 -1.57
N GLY A 189 -17.97 -16.95 -1.16
CA GLY A 189 -18.39 -17.66 0.03
C GLY A 189 -17.27 -17.88 1.02
N PHE A 190 -17.60 -18.54 2.13
CA PHE A 190 -16.60 -18.98 3.12
C PHE A 190 -16.91 -20.36 3.68
N ALA A 191 -15.90 -21.01 4.26
CA ALA A 191 -16.07 -22.25 4.99
C ALA A 191 -15.27 -22.22 6.29
N VAL A 192 -15.78 -22.86 7.33
CA VAL A 192 -15.06 -23.17 8.56
C VAL A 192 -14.77 -24.66 8.58
N SER A 193 -13.51 -25.03 8.74
CA SER A 193 -13.07 -26.43 8.71
C SER A 193 -12.14 -26.75 9.87
N ASP A 194 -12.24 -27.98 10.39
CA ASP A 194 -11.24 -28.59 11.24
C ASP A 194 -10.40 -29.60 10.46
N ARG A 195 -9.60 -30.43 11.15
CA ARG A 195 -8.76 -31.45 10.51
C ARG A 195 -9.53 -32.58 9.85
N THR A 196 -10.79 -32.74 10.16
CA THR A 196 -11.59 -33.93 9.81
C THR A 196 -12.72 -33.61 8.84
N HIS A 197 -13.35 -32.45 8.97
CA HIS A 197 -14.51 -32.08 8.13
C HIS A 197 -14.73 -30.57 8.08
N THR A 198 -15.58 -30.16 7.15
CA THR A 198 -16.12 -28.80 7.08
C THR A 198 -17.30 -28.68 8.03
N LEU A 199 -17.18 -27.78 9.01
CA LEU A 199 -18.21 -27.53 10.04
C LEU A 199 -19.33 -26.64 9.53
N LEU A 200 -18.96 -25.66 8.72
CA LEU A 200 -19.88 -24.70 8.12
C LEU A 200 -19.42 -24.34 6.72
N GLU A 201 -20.33 -24.23 5.77
CA GLU A 201 -20.07 -23.63 4.47
C GLU A 201 -21.21 -22.69 4.10
N ARG A 202 -20.87 -21.54 3.53
CA ARG A 202 -21.79 -20.58 2.96
C ARG A 202 -21.29 -20.19 1.58
N GLN A 203 -22.16 -20.38 0.59
CA GLN A 203 -21.93 -19.88 -0.76
C GLN A 203 -22.38 -18.43 -0.86
N GLY A 204 -21.68 -17.64 -1.67
CA GLY A 204 -22.17 -16.35 -2.08
C GLY A 204 -23.29 -16.48 -3.12
N GLU A 205 -24.06 -15.43 -3.27
CA GLU A 205 -25.06 -15.26 -4.31
C GLU A 205 -24.66 -14.06 -5.20
N ASP A 206 -25.28 -13.94 -6.37
CA ASP A 206 -25.02 -12.81 -7.26
C ASP A 206 -25.25 -11.47 -6.51
N ASN A 207 -24.15 -10.68 -6.40
CA ASN A 207 -24.10 -9.41 -5.67
C ASN A 207 -24.30 -9.51 -4.15
N LEU A 208 -24.17 -10.71 -3.57
CA LEU A 208 -24.15 -10.97 -2.13
C LEU A 208 -22.92 -11.84 -1.81
N ALA A 209 -21.82 -11.21 -1.46
CA ALA A 209 -20.57 -11.90 -1.21
C ALA A 209 -20.23 -11.94 0.29
N TRP A 210 -19.69 -13.06 0.76
CA TRP A 210 -19.16 -13.20 2.10
C TRP A 210 -17.69 -12.79 2.12
N GLU A 211 -17.28 -12.13 3.20
CA GLU A 211 -15.92 -11.70 3.45
C GLU A 211 -15.49 -12.11 4.85
N VAL A 212 -14.27 -12.67 4.94
CA VAL A 212 -13.63 -13.05 6.19
C VAL A 212 -12.64 -11.96 6.58
N PRO A 213 -12.88 -11.18 7.64
CA PRO A 213 -11.96 -10.16 8.09
C PRO A 213 -10.71 -10.78 8.74
N LYS A 214 -9.60 -10.04 8.73
CA LYS A 214 -8.32 -10.46 9.28
C LYS A 214 -8.39 -10.90 10.75
N HIS A 215 -9.17 -10.20 11.57
CA HIS A 215 -9.35 -10.47 12.99
C HIS A 215 -10.65 -11.24 13.28
N ALA A 216 -11.07 -12.12 12.37
CA ALA A 216 -12.33 -12.83 12.44
C ALA A 216 -12.54 -13.58 13.76
N TRP A 217 -11.53 -14.30 14.25
CA TRP A 217 -11.64 -15.15 15.43
C TRP A 217 -11.61 -14.37 16.74
N SER A 218 -12.49 -14.75 17.67
CA SER A 218 -12.35 -14.37 19.07
C SER A 218 -11.08 -14.98 19.69
N PRO A 219 -10.45 -14.35 20.68
CA PRO A 219 -9.24 -14.86 21.33
C PRO A 219 -9.36 -16.28 21.89
N ASP A 220 -10.55 -16.68 22.35
CA ASP A 220 -10.84 -18.04 22.85
C ASP A 220 -11.10 -19.07 21.73
N GLY A 221 -11.22 -18.64 20.47
CA GLY A 221 -11.48 -19.52 19.32
C GLY A 221 -12.91 -20.03 19.19
N HIS A 222 -13.85 -19.59 20.05
CA HIS A 222 -15.22 -20.11 20.05
C HIS A 222 -16.17 -19.35 19.14
N ARG A 223 -15.81 -18.14 18.73
CA ARG A 223 -16.61 -17.28 17.86
C ARG A 223 -15.75 -16.70 16.74
N LEU A 224 -16.40 -16.45 15.61
CA LEU A 224 -15.81 -15.65 14.56
C LEU A 224 -16.82 -14.68 13.96
N MET A 225 -16.34 -13.57 13.42
CA MET A 225 -17.16 -12.60 12.71
C MET A 225 -16.91 -12.69 11.22
N VAL A 226 -17.98 -12.56 10.44
CA VAL A 226 -17.91 -12.50 8.97
C VAL A 226 -18.85 -11.41 8.45
N TRP A 227 -18.47 -10.81 7.33
CA TRP A 227 -19.30 -9.84 6.61
C TRP A 227 -20.05 -10.48 5.49
N ARG A 228 -21.25 -9.96 5.18
CA ARG A 228 -21.93 -10.17 3.92
C ARG A 228 -22.07 -8.82 3.22
N ASN A 229 -21.45 -8.68 2.07
CA ASN A 229 -21.45 -7.46 1.27
C ASN A 229 -22.58 -7.53 0.23
N ASP A 230 -23.59 -6.65 0.35
CA ASP A 230 -24.69 -6.51 -0.60
C ASP A 230 -24.40 -5.37 -1.58
N THR A 231 -24.16 -5.73 -2.84
CA THR A 231 -23.87 -4.76 -3.91
C THR A 231 -25.02 -4.59 -4.90
N ARG A 232 -26.23 -5.09 -4.61
CA ARG A 232 -27.38 -5.05 -5.53
C ARG A 232 -27.82 -3.63 -5.87
N ALA A 233 -27.69 -2.68 -4.93
CA ALA A 233 -28.02 -1.27 -5.13
C ALA A 233 -26.85 -0.43 -5.69
N VAL A 234 -25.65 -0.99 -5.73
CA VAL A 234 -24.44 -0.27 -6.18
C VAL A 234 -24.51 -0.03 -7.69
N HIS A 235 -24.10 1.16 -8.12
CA HIS A 235 -23.94 1.46 -9.54
C HIS A 235 -23.02 0.44 -10.22
N LYS A 236 -23.31 0.06 -11.47
CA LYS A 236 -22.52 -0.92 -12.23
C LYS A 236 -21.89 -0.25 -13.45
N ILE A 237 -20.60 -0.55 -13.66
CA ILE A 237 -19.87 -0.15 -14.86
C ILE A 237 -19.66 -1.35 -15.79
N PRO A 238 -19.64 -1.14 -17.13
CA PRO A 238 -19.28 -2.19 -18.09
C PRO A 238 -17.77 -2.37 -18.13
N ILE A 239 -17.31 -3.61 -18.03
CA ILE A 239 -15.97 -4.04 -18.42
C ILE A 239 -16.10 -4.87 -19.67
N VAL A 240 -15.47 -4.47 -20.75
CA VAL A 240 -15.57 -5.11 -22.05
C VAL A 240 -14.28 -5.89 -22.33
N ASP A 241 -14.44 -7.20 -22.56
CA ASP A 241 -13.36 -8.07 -23.01
C ASP A 241 -13.37 -8.13 -24.56
N TYR A 242 -12.30 -7.64 -25.15
CA TYR A 242 -12.06 -7.57 -26.60
C TYR A 242 -11.15 -8.69 -27.11
N SER A 243 -10.90 -9.75 -26.32
CA SER A 243 -10.00 -10.84 -26.71
C SER A 243 -10.54 -11.72 -27.82
N ASP A 244 -11.88 -11.79 -27.96
CA ASP A 244 -12.58 -12.55 -29.01
C ASP A 244 -13.19 -11.60 -30.05
N ALA A 245 -13.56 -12.15 -31.21
CA ALA A 245 -14.24 -11.40 -32.28
C ALA A 245 -15.64 -10.91 -31.86
N ILE A 246 -16.25 -11.53 -30.86
CA ILE A 246 -17.50 -11.09 -30.24
C ILE A 246 -17.17 -10.70 -28.81
N GLU A 247 -17.39 -9.43 -28.51
CA GLU A 247 -17.08 -8.84 -27.21
C GLU A 247 -17.92 -9.47 -26.09
N LYS A 248 -17.31 -9.65 -24.94
CA LYS A 248 -18.00 -10.06 -23.71
C LYS A 248 -18.07 -8.87 -22.77
N VAL A 249 -19.27 -8.58 -22.28
CA VAL A 249 -19.50 -7.48 -21.34
C VAL A 249 -19.83 -8.03 -19.97
N ALA A 250 -19.03 -7.64 -18.96
CA ALA A 250 -19.33 -7.87 -17.56
C ALA A 250 -19.77 -6.56 -16.90
N MET A 251 -20.94 -6.57 -16.23
CA MET A 251 -21.41 -5.44 -15.43
C MET A 251 -20.89 -5.61 -14.00
N ILE A 252 -19.98 -4.73 -13.57
CA ILE A 252 -19.31 -4.84 -12.28
C ILE A 252 -19.81 -3.76 -11.31
N PRO A 253 -20.18 -4.09 -10.06
CA PRO A 253 -20.49 -3.11 -9.04
C PRO A 253 -19.33 -2.13 -8.84
N TYR A 254 -19.61 -0.84 -8.96
CA TYR A 254 -18.64 0.24 -8.85
C TYR A 254 -19.32 1.48 -8.27
N ALA A 255 -19.13 1.71 -6.98
CA ALA A 255 -19.69 2.90 -6.34
C ALA A 255 -19.00 4.16 -6.87
N LYS A 256 -19.78 5.08 -7.37
CA LYS A 256 -19.36 6.43 -7.77
C LYS A 256 -19.78 7.46 -6.73
N VAL A 257 -19.17 8.63 -6.75
CA VAL A 257 -19.57 9.73 -5.87
C VAL A 257 -21.08 9.98 -5.98
N GLY A 258 -21.75 10.10 -4.84
CA GLY A 258 -23.20 10.34 -4.77
C GLY A 258 -24.10 9.13 -5.10
N THR A 259 -23.55 7.95 -5.44
CA THR A 259 -24.33 6.72 -5.65
C THR A 259 -24.30 5.83 -4.39
N PRO A 260 -25.23 4.85 -4.25
CA PRO A 260 -25.25 3.96 -3.08
C PRO A 260 -23.93 3.21 -2.88
N LEU A 261 -23.52 3.06 -1.61
CA LEU A 261 -22.42 2.20 -1.18
C LEU A 261 -22.86 0.73 -1.12
N PRO A 262 -21.89 -0.24 -1.13
CA PRO A 262 -22.17 -1.61 -0.70
C PRO A 262 -22.72 -1.60 0.73
N ARG A 263 -23.77 -2.35 0.99
CA ARG A 263 -24.30 -2.53 2.34
C ARG A 263 -23.59 -3.71 3.00
N GLN A 264 -22.99 -3.46 4.14
CA GLN A 264 -22.32 -4.49 4.92
C GLN A 264 -23.25 -5.03 6.01
N GLU A 265 -23.40 -6.35 6.06
CA GLU A 265 -24.16 -7.05 7.09
C GLU A 265 -23.20 -7.93 7.87
N LEU A 266 -23.22 -7.82 9.18
CA LEU A 266 -22.30 -8.52 10.08
C LEU A 266 -22.97 -9.71 10.75
N PHE A 267 -22.26 -10.83 10.85
CA PHE A 267 -22.70 -12.04 11.50
C PHE A 267 -21.65 -12.54 12.49
N VAL A 268 -22.10 -13.02 13.64
CA VAL A 268 -21.31 -13.83 14.54
C VAL A 268 -21.57 -15.30 14.24
N VAL A 269 -20.52 -16.08 14.09
CA VAL A 269 -20.58 -17.53 13.86
C VAL A 269 -20.08 -18.26 15.11
N ASP A 270 -20.85 -19.20 15.61
CA ASP A 270 -20.43 -20.17 16.63
C ASP A 270 -19.61 -21.28 15.97
N SER A 271 -18.34 -21.41 16.32
CA SER A 271 -17.44 -22.34 15.67
C SER A 271 -17.71 -23.82 15.99
N ALA A 272 -18.42 -24.10 17.07
CA ALA A 272 -18.71 -25.47 17.47
C ALA A 272 -19.90 -26.09 16.72
N ASN A 273 -20.90 -25.29 16.33
CA ASN A 273 -22.13 -25.78 15.72
C ASN A 273 -22.51 -25.09 14.40
N GLY A 274 -21.73 -24.08 13.97
CA GLY A 274 -21.99 -23.32 12.76
C GLY A 274 -23.23 -22.41 12.80
N GLN A 275 -23.79 -22.17 13.99
CA GLN A 275 -24.92 -21.23 14.14
C GLN A 275 -24.46 -19.82 13.86
N MET A 276 -25.24 -19.10 13.05
CA MET A 276 -24.98 -17.71 12.69
C MET A 276 -26.01 -16.80 13.35
N THR A 277 -25.53 -15.81 14.09
CA THR A 277 -26.34 -14.76 14.72
C THR A 277 -26.13 -13.47 13.94
N PRO A 278 -27.17 -12.88 13.31
CA PRO A 278 -27.05 -11.60 12.65
C PRO A 278 -26.86 -10.50 13.69
N VAL A 279 -25.99 -9.56 13.38
CA VAL A 279 -25.83 -8.31 14.14
C VAL A 279 -26.75 -7.27 13.54
N ALA A 280 -27.43 -6.48 14.37
CA ALA A 280 -28.23 -5.36 13.90
C ALA A 280 -27.35 -4.37 13.07
N PRO A 281 -27.91 -3.55 12.17
CA PRO A 281 -27.12 -2.52 11.48
C PRO A 281 -26.41 -1.62 12.51
N LEU A 282 -25.10 -1.46 12.35
CA LEU A 282 -24.27 -0.65 13.24
C LEU A 282 -24.69 0.82 13.20
N HIS A 283 -25.04 1.30 12.03
CA HIS A 283 -25.47 2.66 11.75
C HIS A 283 -26.63 2.67 10.74
N GLN A 284 -27.43 3.74 10.78
CA GLN A 284 -28.49 3.98 9.78
C GLN A 284 -27.97 4.70 8.54
N GLU A 285 -26.81 5.35 8.67
CA GLU A 285 -26.17 6.10 7.60
C GLU A 285 -25.20 5.23 6.83
N GLU A 286 -25.00 5.50 5.55
CA GLU A 286 -23.99 4.85 4.74
C GLU A 286 -22.58 5.23 5.23
N GLY A 287 -21.68 4.26 5.23
CA GLY A 287 -20.28 4.44 5.63
C GLY A 287 -19.48 3.18 5.40
N TYR A 288 -18.38 3.10 6.13
CA TYR A 288 -17.41 2.02 6.01
C TYR A 288 -17.21 1.38 7.38
N ASP A 289 -17.46 0.07 7.46
CA ASP A 289 -17.31 -0.70 8.70
C ASP A 289 -16.12 -1.65 8.58
N TRP A 290 -15.35 -1.80 9.68
CA TRP A 290 -14.31 -2.84 9.77
C TRP A 290 -14.20 -3.38 11.19
N LEU A 291 -13.86 -4.67 11.28
CA LEU A 291 -13.56 -5.33 12.54
C LEU A 291 -12.18 -4.92 13.03
N ALA A 292 -12.12 -4.14 14.10
CA ALA A 292 -10.88 -3.68 14.72
C ALA A 292 -10.22 -4.76 15.61
N GLY A 293 -11.01 -5.76 16.04
CA GLY A 293 -10.54 -6.85 16.87
C GLY A 293 -11.56 -7.26 17.92
N TRP A 294 -11.06 -7.82 18.99
CA TRP A 294 -11.85 -8.34 20.10
C TRP A 294 -11.28 -7.86 21.44
N ARG A 295 -12.11 -7.83 22.44
CA ARG A 295 -11.59 -7.75 23.81
C ARG A 295 -10.79 -9.03 24.15
N PRO A 296 -9.72 -8.93 24.94
CA PRO A 296 -8.88 -10.09 25.28
C PRO A 296 -9.63 -11.27 25.91
N ASP A 297 -10.73 -11.01 26.65
CA ASP A 297 -11.59 -12.02 27.24
C ASP A 297 -12.67 -12.59 26.30
N SER A 298 -12.66 -12.21 25.04
CA SER A 298 -13.65 -12.61 24.02
C SER A 298 -15.10 -12.13 24.29
N SER A 299 -15.32 -11.28 25.28
CA SER A 299 -16.66 -10.85 25.71
C SER A 299 -17.35 -9.94 24.68
N GLU A 300 -16.58 -9.16 23.88
CA GLU A 300 -17.11 -8.27 22.88
C GLU A 300 -16.17 -8.17 21.67
N ALA A 301 -16.75 -8.13 20.48
CA ALA A 301 -16.04 -7.73 19.25
C ALA A 301 -16.09 -6.20 19.09
N LEU A 302 -15.02 -5.63 18.55
CA LEU A 302 -14.87 -4.19 18.38
C LEU A 302 -14.94 -3.84 16.90
N VAL A 303 -15.92 -3.01 16.52
CA VAL A 303 -16.11 -2.56 15.13
C VAL A 303 -16.02 -1.05 15.07
N VAL A 304 -15.28 -0.56 14.10
CA VAL A 304 -15.17 0.87 13.80
C VAL A 304 -15.99 1.18 12.57
N HIS A 305 -16.74 2.27 12.64
CA HIS A 305 -17.48 2.86 11.53
C HIS A 305 -16.90 4.22 11.16
N LEU A 306 -16.64 4.44 9.87
CA LEU A 306 -16.32 5.74 9.30
C LEU A 306 -17.53 6.23 8.48
N SER A 307 -18.03 7.42 8.78
CA SER A 307 -19.08 8.02 7.95
C SER A 307 -18.62 8.21 6.50
N ARG A 308 -19.55 8.15 5.57
CA ARG A 308 -19.30 8.25 4.13
C ARG A 308 -18.50 9.49 3.73
N ASP A 309 -18.73 10.63 4.41
CA ASP A 309 -18.02 11.89 4.17
C ASP A 309 -16.68 11.99 4.92
N GLY A 310 -16.29 10.94 5.63
CA GLY A 310 -15.04 10.88 6.36
C GLY A 310 -14.98 11.72 7.63
N LYS A 311 -16.09 12.32 8.09
CA LYS A 311 -16.08 13.28 9.20
C LYS A 311 -16.26 12.70 10.58
N ARG A 312 -16.72 11.44 10.67
CA ARG A 312 -17.06 10.79 11.92
C ARG A 312 -16.50 9.38 11.98
N LEU A 313 -15.90 9.04 13.13
CA LEU A 313 -15.49 7.71 13.51
C LEU A 313 -16.24 7.28 14.77
N ASP A 314 -16.89 6.12 14.72
CA ASP A 314 -17.58 5.52 15.84
C ASP A 314 -16.97 4.16 16.18
N LEU A 315 -16.70 3.88 17.44
CA LEU A 315 -16.34 2.56 17.94
C LEU A 315 -17.55 1.92 18.62
N SER A 316 -17.93 0.74 18.17
CA SER A 316 -19.00 -0.06 18.75
C SER A 316 -18.45 -1.40 19.28
N ALA A 317 -19.00 -1.88 20.39
CA ALA A 317 -18.76 -3.20 20.95
C ALA A 317 -19.98 -4.07 20.69
N ILE A 318 -19.77 -5.30 20.26
CA ILE A 318 -20.80 -6.26 19.89
C ILE A 318 -20.71 -7.47 20.83
N ASP A 319 -21.76 -7.76 21.56
CA ASP A 319 -21.92 -9.01 22.30
C ASP A 319 -22.03 -10.18 21.29
N PRO A 320 -21.05 -11.11 21.27
CA PRO A 320 -21.02 -12.16 20.26
C PRO A 320 -22.06 -13.25 20.49
N THR A 321 -22.74 -13.27 21.63
CA THR A 321 -23.80 -14.25 21.93
C THR A 321 -25.16 -13.78 21.47
N THR A 322 -25.42 -12.48 21.57
CA THR A 322 -26.76 -11.92 21.30
C THR A 322 -26.80 -11.05 20.04
N GLY A 323 -25.66 -10.68 19.49
CA GLY A 323 -25.52 -9.67 18.41
C GLY A 323 -25.88 -8.25 18.84
N LYS A 324 -26.00 -8.00 20.15
CA LYS A 324 -26.39 -6.68 20.69
C LYS A 324 -25.21 -5.71 20.58
N ILE A 325 -25.49 -4.51 20.11
CA ILE A 325 -24.51 -3.44 19.91
C ILE A 325 -24.54 -2.48 21.10
N ARG A 326 -23.37 -2.07 21.53
CA ARG A 326 -23.15 -1.00 22.49
C ARG A 326 -22.17 0.01 21.91
N HIS A 327 -22.58 1.28 21.88
CA HIS A 327 -21.69 2.36 21.48
C HIS A 327 -20.61 2.60 22.55
N VAL A 328 -19.35 2.76 22.12
CA VAL A 328 -18.18 2.94 23.01
C VAL A 328 -17.59 4.33 22.90
N LEU A 329 -17.27 4.78 21.66
CA LEU A 329 -16.55 6.02 21.43
C LEU A 329 -17.06 6.70 20.15
N HIS A 330 -17.14 8.02 20.19
CA HIS A 330 -17.44 8.90 19.07
C HIS A 330 -16.32 9.92 18.90
N GLU A 331 -15.88 10.12 17.66
CA GLU A 331 -14.96 11.18 17.28
C GLU A 331 -15.44 11.84 16.00
N GLU A 332 -15.53 13.17 15.99
CA GLU A 332 -16.00 13.95 14.86
C GLU A 332 -15.08 15.14 14.59
N HIS A 333 -14.90 15.47 13.30
CA HIS A 333 -14.26 16.67 12.85
C HIS A 333 -15.16 17.37 11.80
N PRO A 334 -15.97 18.35 12.19
CA PRO A 334 -17.03 18.88 11.32
C PRO A 334 -16.51 19.61 10.07
N GLU A 335 -15.29 20.13 10.12
CA GLU A 335 -14.70 20.94 9.04
C GLU A 335 -13.82 20.16 8.07
N SER A 336 -13.44 18.91 8.44
CA SER A 336 -12.54 18.07 7.66
C SER A 336 -12.80 16.59 7.97
N PHE A 337 -11.96 15.70 7.49
CA PHE A 337 -12.05 14.27 7.81
C PHE A 337 -11.44 13.95 9.18
N VAL A 338 -11.90 12.85 9.79
CA VAL A 338 -11.34 12.28 11.00
C VAL A 338 -10.39 11.14 10.68
N GLY A 339 -9.44 10.94 11.58
CA GLY A 339 -8.46 9.88 11.46
C GLY A 339 -7.49 10.12 10.34
N ALA A 340 -6.43 9.36 10.36
CA ALA A 340 -5.47 9.37 9.28
C ALA A 340 -6.08 8.64 8.09
N LEU A 341 -6.45 9.36 7.05
CA LEU A 341 -6.84 8.76 5.78
C LEU A 341 -5.66 8.11 5.03
N ASP A 342 -4.53 7.96 5.69
CA ASP A 342 -3.46 7.07 5.25
C ASP A 342 -3.78 5.57 5.47
N PHE A 343 -5.06 5.24 5.66
CA PHE A 343 -5.53 3.86 5.78
C PHE A 343 -5.13 3.00 4.58
N TYR A 344 -4.95 3.61 3.42
CA TYR A 344 -4.38 2.93 2.25
C TYR A 344 -2.93 2.52 2.43
N SER A 345 -2.16 3.26 3.24
CA SER A 345 -0.74 2.99 3.47
C SER A 345 -0.46 2.25 4.77
N THR A 346 -1.30 2.40 5.79
CA THR A 346 -1.09 1.85 7.13
C THR A 346 -2.10 0.78 7.54
N GLY A 347 -3.24 0.72 6.84
CA GLY A 347 -4.36 -0.15 7.19
C GLY A 347 -5.17 0.34 8.40
N TRP A 348 -6.40 -0.13 8.49
CA TRP A 348 -7.35 0.19 9.57
C TRP A 348 -6.97 -0.43 10.92
N ASP A 349 -6.08 -1.42 10.93
CA ASP A 349 -5.64 -2.16 12.13
C ASP A 349 -5.02 -1.28 13.22
N LEU A 350 -4.65 -0.04 12.88
CA LEU A 350 -3.94 0.86 13.79
C LEU A 350 -4.84 1.81 14.57
N GLN A 351 -6.16 1.79 14.34
CA GLN A 351 -7.07 2.73 15.00
C GLN A 351 -7.36 2.36 16.45
N VAL A 352 -7.51 1.06 16.73
CA VAL A 352 -7.83 0.52 18.06
C VAL A 352 -6.84 -0.57 18.43
N LEU A 353 -6.30 -0.52 19.63
CA LEU A 353 -5.48 -1.60 20.21
C LEU A 353 -5.98 -1.95 21.60
N PRO A 354 -6.69 -3.08 21.77
CA PRO A 354 -7.02 -3.62 23.10
C PRO A 354 -5.76 -3.87 23.93
N LEU A 355 -5.80 -3.57 25.21
CA LEU A 355 -4.72 -3.89 26.16
C LEU A 355 -5.01 -5.20 26.88
N ASP A 356 -3.95 -5.95 27.21
CA ASP A 356 -4.04 -7.28 27.85
C ASP A 356 -4.73 -7.26 29.23
N ASP A 357 -4.86 -6.07 29.86
CA ASP A 357 -5.56 -5.90 31.13
C ASP A 357 -7.08 -6.10 31.03
N ASN A 358 -7.61 -6.23 29.81
CA ASN A 358 -9.02 -6.35 29.50
C ASN A 358 -9.91 -5.19 30.02
N GLN A 359 -9.33 -4.07 30.39
CA GLN A 359 -10.05 -2.91 30.94
C GLN A 359 -9.96 -1.69 30.03
N GLN A 360 -8.91 -1.62 29.21
CA GLN A 360 -8.57 -0.43 28.44
C GLN A 360 -8.16 -0.78 27.01
N PHE A 361 -8.23 0.23 26.15
CA PHE A 361 -7.71 0.17 24.79
C PHE A 361 -7.01 1.48 24.42
N LEU A 362 -6.14 1.42 23.44
CA LEU A 362 -5.53 2.58 22.82
C LEU A 362 -6.32 2.97 21.57
N TRP A 363 -6.48 4.27 21.40
CA TRP A 363 -7.15 4.91 20.26
C TRP A 363 -6.22 5.90 19.60
N MET A 364 -6.08 5.81 18.28
CA MET A 364 -5.30 6.77 17.48
C MET A 364 -6.19 7.93 17.04
N SER A 365 -5.75 9.18 17.28
CA SER A 365 -6.56 10.35 16.95
C SER A 365 -5.71 11.55 16.57
N GLU A 366 -6.23 12.38 15.65
CA GLU A 366 -5.62 13.63 15.21
C GLU A 366 -6.32 14.87 15.78
N ARG A 367 -7.20 14.72 16.79
CA ARG A 367 -8.02 15.78 17.39
C ARG A 367 -7.24 16.99 17.87
N ASP A 368 -5.96 16.81 18.21
CA ASP A 368 -5.06 17.88 18.67
C ASP A 368 -4.12 18.40 17.56
N GLY A 369 -4.47 18.17 16.28
CA GLY A 369 -3.72 18.62 15.12
C GLY A 369 -2.57 17.71 14.68
N TRP A 370 -2.25 16.64 15.45
CA TRP A 370 -1.28 15.61 15.15
C TRP A 370 -1.79 14.26 15.59
N ARG A 371 -1.42 13.21 14.86
CA ARG A 371 -1.80 11.84 15.20
C ARG A 371 -1.10 11.37 16.46
N HIS A 372 -1.89 11.13 17.52
CA HIS A 372 -1.42 10.73 18.84
C HIS A 372 -2.22 9.56 19.39
N ILE A 373 -1.69 8.98 20.48
CA ILE A 373 -2.28 7.84 21.19
C ILE A 373 -3.05 8.36 22.40
N TYR A 374 -4.32 7.95 22.50
CA TYR A 374 -5.21 8.19 23.61
C TYR A 374 -5.60 6.86 24.25
N ARG A 375 -5.78 6.84 25.55
CA ARG A 375 -6.17 5.66 26.32
C ARG A 375 -7.59 5.82 26.83
N TYR A 376 -8.42 4.81 26.57
CA TYR A 376 -9.82 4.76 26.97
C TYR A 376 -10.13 3.47 27.72
N ASP A 377 -11.19 3.48 28.58
CA ASP A 377 -11.83 2.25 29.01
C ASP A 377 -12.96 1.84 28.06
N TYR A 378 -13.47 0.63 28.22
CA TYR A 378 -14.55 0.13 27.37
C TYR A 378 -15.93 0.76 27.66
N ALA A 379 -16.06 1.64 28.68
CA ALA A 379 -17.20 2.52 28.86
C ALA A 379 -17.09 3.82 28.05
N GLY A 380 -16.00 3.99 27.28
CA GLY A 380 -15.73 5.17 26.45
C GLY A 380 -15.17 6.37 27.23
N GLN A 381 -14.71 6.16 28.48
CA GLN A 381 -14.11 7.24 29.26
C GLN A 381 -12.63 7.40 28.93
N LEU A 382 -12.23 8.62 28.59
CA LEU A 382 -10.84 8.99 28.36
C LEU A 382 -10.03 8.86 29.67
N LYS A 383 -8.98 8.04 29.65
CA LYS A 383 -8.05 7.85 30.77
C LYS A 383 -6.80 8.71 30.64
N GLY A 384 -6.50 9.20 29.46
CA GLY A 384 -5.39 10.12 29.22
C GLY A 384 -4.88 10.12 27.79
N ARG A 385 -4.15 11.16 27.46
CA ARG A 385 -3.34 11.27 26.24
C ARG A 385 -1.92 10.79 26.53
N ILE A 386 -1.45 9.77 25.80
CA ILE A 386 -0.14 9.16 26.03
C ILE A 386 0.96 9.93 25.33
N THR A 387 0.77 10.26 24.05
CA THR A 387 1.80 10.98 23.27
C THR A 387 1.37 12.39 22.94
N LYS A 388 2.33 13.31 22.83
CA LYS A 388 2.09 14.73 22.58
C LYS A 388 3.31 15.38 21.92
N GLY A 389 3.08 16.40 21.11
CA GLY A 389 4.13 17.11 20.37
C GLY A 389 3.69 17.47 18.97
N ALA A 390 4.54 18.19 18.23
CA ALA A 390 4.27 18.56 16.83
C ALA A 390 4.81 17.51 15.86
N PHE A 391 4.37 16.25 16.03
CA PHE A 391 4.77 15.12 15.19
C PHE A 391 3.72 14.01 15.20
N PRO A 392 3.62 13.20 14.12
CA PRO A 392 2.69 12.08 14.08
C PRO A 392 3.29 10.79 14.67
N ILE A 393 2.44 10.01 15.34
CA ILE A 393 2.66 8.59 15.61
C ILE A 393 2.19 7.79 14.39
N HIS A 394 3.02 6.90 13.86
CA HIS A 394 2.65 6.04 12.73
C HIS A 394 2.05 4.72 13.18
N GLN A 395 2.61 4.12 14.25
CA GLN A 395 2.21 2.80 14.71
C GLN A 395 2.56 2.59 16.18
N VAL A 396 1.67 1.92 16.92
CA VAL A 396 2.03 1.22 18.15
C VAL A 396 2.55 -0.16 17.75
N VAL A 397 3.85 -0.36 17.90
CA VAL A 397 4.52 -1.61 17.48
C VAL A 397 4.27 -2.72 18.52
N LYS A 398 4.26 -2.35 19.80
CA LYS A 398 3.99 -3.26 20.91
C LYS A 398 3.49 -2.48 22.13
N ALA A 399 2.50 -3.06 22.80
CA ALA A 399 2.17 -2.76 24.19
C ALA A 399 2.56 -3.99 25.04
N THR A 400 3.25 -3.77 26.13
CA THR A 400 3.65 -4.84 27.06
C THR A 400 2.79 -4.82 28.32
N SER A 401 2.69 -5.94 29.00
CA SER A 401 1.87 -6.08 30.22
C SER A 401 2.34 -5.20 31.38
N ASP A 402 3.59 -4.73 31.37
CA ASP A 402 4.12 -3.79 32.36
C ASP A 402 3.80 -2.30 32.02
N GLY A 403 3.05 -2.08 30.94
CA GLY A 403 2.63 -0.74 30.51
C GLY A 403 3.64 -0.01 29.62
N THR A 404 4.69 -0.68 29.16
CA THR A 404 5.63 -0.10 28.19
C THR A 404 5.01 -0.13 26.79
N LEU A 405 5.16 0.96 26.04
CA LEU A 405 4.79 1.06 24.62
C LEU A 405 6.03 1.28 23.76
N LEU A 406 6.11 0.52 22.67
CA LEU A 406 7.04 0.78 21.57
C LEU A 406 6.25 1.38 20.41
N VAL A 407 6.67 2.53 19.92
CA VAL A 407 5.95 3.28 18.90
C VAL A 407 6.88 3.77 17.78
N LEU A 408 6.40 3.75 16.56
CA LEU A 408 7.06 4.42 15.43
C LEU A 408 6.48 5.83 15.30
N ALA A 409 7.37 6.83 15.25
CA ALA A 409 7.00 8.25 15.18
C ALA A 409 7.98 9.04 14.31
N SER A 410 7.51 10.15 13.72
CA SER A 410 8.33 11.14 13.03
C SER A 410 8.57 12.36 13.94
N ALA A 411 9.27 12.14 15.07
CA ALA A 411 9.46 13.17 16.09
C ALA A 411 10.69 14.08 15.86
N GLU A 412 11.47 13.86 14.80
CA GLU A 412 12.63 14.68 14.47
C GLU A 412 12.23 15.83 13.54
N THR A 413 12.27 17.05 14.04
CA THR A 413 11.82 18.24 13.30
C THR A 413 12.64 18.54 12.04
N SER A 414 13.92 18.16 12.03
CA SER A 414 14.83 18.31 10.87
C SER A 414 14.61 17.25 9.78
N ALA A 415 13.93 16.16 10.12
CA ALA A 415 13.64 15.04 9.22
C ALA A 415 12.21 14.52 9.46
N PRO A 416 11.17 15.32 9.08
CA PRO A 416 9.79 15.09 9.51
C PRO A 416 9.14 13.83 8.90
N TYR A 417 9.84 13.12 8.02
CA TYR A 417 9.38 11.87 7.42
C TYR A 417 10.21 10.65 7.86
N ASP A 418 11.28 10.85 8.65
CA ASP A 418 12.00 9.73 9.26
C ASP A 418 11.09 9.05 10.29
N ARG A 419 10.94 7.73 10.17
CA ARG A 419 10.13 6.92 11.07
C ARG A 419 11.03 6.18 12.03
N LEU A 420 11.14 6.69 13.24
CA LEU A 420 12.05 6.18 14.27
C LEU A 420 11.28 5.46 15.37
N LEU A 421 11.94 4.52 16.04
CA LEU A 421 11.36 3.79 17.17
C LEU A 421 11.60 4.52 18.48
N TYR A 422 10.53 4.68 19.25
CA TYR A 422 10.52 5.28 20.58
C TYR A 422 9.89 4.33 21.60
N ARG A 423 10.33 4.47 22.85
CA ARG A 423 9.73 3.85 24.03
C ARG A 423 9.02 4.93 24.84
N THR A 424 7.80 4.60 25.30
CA THR A 424 7.01 5.42 26.22
C THR A 424 6.27 4.50 27.18
N ASP A 425 5.53 5.08 28.14
CA ASP A 425 4.67 4.35 29.06
C ASP A 425 3.19 4.75 28.88
N LEU A 426 2.26 3.93 29.42
CA LEU A 426 0.83 4.20 29.35
C LEU A 426 0.38 5.50 30.05
N ALA A 427 1.21 6.09 30.92
CA ALA A 427 0.96 7.38 31.54
C ALA A 427 1.48 8.56 30.69
N GLY A 428 2.32 8.30 29.66
CA GLY A 428 2.92 9.31 28.83
C GLY A 428 3.96 10.16 29.58
N THR A 429 4.61 9.59 30.61
CA THR A 429 5.59 10.28 31.45
C THR A 429 7.02 10.15 30.94
N SER A 430 7.29 9.15 30.11
CA SER A 430 8.59 8.88 29.50
C SER A 430 8.52 9.00 27.97
N TRP A 431 9.59 9.44 27.34
CA TRP A 431 9.77 9.46 25.89
C TRP A 431 11.25 9.26 25.56
N GLN A 432 11.58 8.08 25.09
CA GLN A 432 12.96 7.70 24.81
C GLN A 432 13.08 7.19 23.36
N ARG A 433 13.97 7.79 22.58
CA ARG A 433 14.35 7.29 21.28
C ARG A 433 15.22 6.04 21.43
N LEU A 434 14.87 4.97 20.72
CA LEU A 434 15.61 3.69 20.73
C LEU A 434 16.51 3.52 19.49
N THR A 435 16.14 4.08 18.34
CA THR A 435 16.91 3.99 17.09
C THR A 435 17.76 5.23 16.87
N SER A 436 19.02 5.06 16.45
CA SER A 436 19.95 6.18 16.25
C SER A 436 20.13 6.57 14.79
N ALA A 437 20.03 5.63 13.86
CA ALA A 437 20.19 5.88 12.42
C ALA A 437 19.05 6.76 11.87
N PRO A 438 19.29 7.63 10.87
CA PRO A 438 18.23 8.34 10.16
C PRO A 438 17.49 7.41 9.18
N GLY A 439 16.28 7.82 8.78
CA GLY A 439 15.49 7.15 7.74
C GLY A 439 14.28 6.40 8.28
N THR A 440 13.88 5.36 7.56
CA THR A 440 12.70 4.56 7.88
C THR A 440 13.08 3.28 8.58
N HIS A 441 12.51 3.07 9.76
CA HIS A 441 12.68 1.88 10.60
C HIS A 441 11.44 0.99 10.56
N ARG A 442 11.67 -0.32 10.64
CA ARG A 442 10.65 -1.36 10.85
C ARG A 442 11.08 -2.20 12.03
N ALA A 443 10.39 -2.05 13.14
CA ALA A 443 10.72 -2.73 14.39
C ALA A 443 9.84 -3.97 14.59
N TYR A 444 10.47 -5.08 14.95
CA TYR A 444 9.84 -6.35 15.27
C TYR A 444 10.23 -6.76 16.70
N PRO A 445 9.48 -6.36 17.72
CA PRO A 445 9.78 -6.69 19.10
C PRO A 445 9.64 -8.18 19.39
N SER A 446 10.53 -8.72 20.22
CA SER A 446 10.40 -10.09 20.70
C SER A 446 9.16 -10.27 21.59
N PRO A 447 8.57 -11.47 21.67
CA PRO A 447 7.49 -11.75 22.61
C PRO A 447 7.84 -11.41 24.05
N SER A 448 9.08 -11.66 24.46
CA SER A 448 9.57 -11.36 25.82
C SER A 448 9.70 -9.86 26.13
N GLY A 449 9.65 -8.98 25.12
CA GLY A 449 9.92 -7.55 25.30
C GLY A 449 11.38 -7.19 25.59
N ARG A 450 12.32 -8.15 25.56
CA ARG A 450 13.75 -7.90 25.85
C ARG A 450 14.56 -7.42 24.63
N TYR A 451 14.12 -7.83 23.45
CA TYR A 451 14.79 -7.53 22.18
C TYR A 451 13.81 -6.94 21.16
N TYR A 452 14.36 -6.25 20.19
CA TYR A 452 13.66 -5.97 18.95
C TYR A 452 14.62 -6.10 17.76
N ILE A 453 14.09 -6.54 16.64
CA ILE A 453 14.80 -6.51 15.37
C ILE A 453 14.40 -5.22 14.67
N ASP A 454 15.41 -4.48 14.18
CA ASP A 454 15.25 -3.24 13.45
C ASP A 454 15.75 -3.39 12.02
N GLY A 455 14.81 -3.34 11.06
CA GLY A 455 15.14 -3.24 9.65
C GLY A 455 15.08 -1.78 9.20
N HIS A 456 16.22 -1.13 8.99
CA HIS A 456 16.22 0.29 8.66
C HIS A 456 16.97 0.62 7.37
N SER A 457 16.55 1.71 6.74
CA SER A 457 17.06 2.20 5.47
C SER A 457 16.83 3.71 5.36
N SER A 458 17.71 4.40 4.63
CA SER A 458 17.45 5.76 4.16
C SER A 458 17.65 5.85 2.65
N ARG A 459 17.46 7.02 2.06
CA ARG A 459 17.70 7.22 0.61
C ARG A 459 19.12 6.86 0.17
N THR A 460 20.12 7.06 1.06
CA THR A 460 21.54 6.81 0.78
C THR A 460 22.09 5.55 1.44
N GLN A 461 21.32 4.95 2.35
CA GLN A 461 21.71 3.75 3.09
C GLN A 461 20.85 2.55 2.66
N PRO A 462 21.43 1.54 2.00
CA PRO A 462 20.78 0.25 1.80
C PRO A 462 20.33 -0.37 3.11
N ARG A 463 19.25 -1.19 3.05
CA ARG A 463 18.67 -1.79 4.26
C ARG A 463 19.70 -2.61 5.03
N VAL A 464 19.68 -2.43 6.32
CA VAL A 464 20.38 -3.27 7.30
C VAL A 464 19.40 -3.78 8.34
N TRP A 465 19.74 -4.90 8.96
CA TRP A 465 18.93 -5.56 9.96
C TRP A 465 19.76 -5.77 11.21
N ASP A 466 19.35 -5.14 12.29
CA ASP A 466 20.03 -5.18 13.57
C ASP A 466 19.13 -5.80 14.65
N VAL A 467 19.69 -6.63 15.51
CA VAL A 467 19.07 -7.06 16.76
C VAL A 467 19.51 -6.13 17.86
N ASN A 468 18.56 -5.59 18.61
CA ASN A 468 18.82 -4.65 19.68
C ASN A 468 18.19 -5.13 20.98
N ALA A 469 18.90 -5.03 22.10
CA ALA A 469 18.30 -5.18 23.41
C ALA A 469 17.65 -3.87 23.85
N ILE A 470 16.45 -3.96 24.47
CA ILE A 470 15.68 -2.76 24.85
C ILE A 470 16.34 -1.99 26.01
N ASP A 471 16.92 -2.71 26.98
CA ASP A 471 17.46 -2.14 28.21
C ASP A 471 18.99 -2.16 28.30
N SER A 472 19.68 -2.48 27.21
CA SER A 472 21.14 -2.51 27.17
C SER A 472 21.68 -2.03 25.82
N SER A 473 23.00 -1.77 25.77
CA SER A 473 23.69 -1.39 24.53
C SER A 473 24.00 -2.59 23.62
N THR A 474 23.52 -3.78 23.92
CA THR A 474 23.77 -4.97 23.10
C THR A 474 23.05 -4.84 21.76
N THR A 475 23.85 -4.73 20.71
CA THR A 475 23.37 -4.63 19.33
C THR A 475 24.31 -5.42 18.44
N PHE A 476 23.75 -6.18 17.50
CA PHE A 476 24.53 -6.79 16.43
C PHE A 476 23.77 -6.78 15.12
N ARG A 477 24.53 -6.64 14.02
CA ARG A 477 23.98 -6.72 12.66
C ARG A 477 23.99 -8.15 12.18
N TYR A 478 22.83 -8.66 11.75
CA TYR A 478 22.74 -10.02 11.20
C TYR A 478 22.53 -10.06 9.69
N ALA A 479 22.03 -8.98 9.08
CA ALA A 479 21.85 -8.92 7.63
C ALA A 479 22.04 -7.49 7.08
N LYS A 480 22.46 -7.42 5.82
CA LYS A 480 22.61 -6.18 5.06
C LYS A 480 22.29 -6.48 3.60
N ALA A 481 21.54 -5.57 2.97
CA ALA A 481 21.23 -5.66 1.55
C ALA A 481 22.52 -5.59 0.70
N ASP A 482 22.67 -6.51 -0.25
CA ASP A 482 23.74 -6.47 -1.25
C ASP A 482 23.25 -5.68 -2.46
N VAL A 483 23.86 -4.54 -2.70
CA VAL A 483 23.58 -3.61 -3.77
C VAL A 483 24.67 -3.61 -4.87
N SER A 484 25.59 -4.57 -4.83
CA SER A 484 26.74 -4.60 -5.74
C SER A 484 26.37 -4.62 -7.22
N ALA A 485 25.25 -5.25 -7.56
CA ALA A 485 24.76 -5.29 -8.94
C ALA A 485 24.30 -3.94 -9.49
N LEU A 486 24.01 -2.95 -8.63
CA LEU A 486 23.63 -1.59 -9.05
C LEU A 486 24.77 -0.84 -9.76
N ALA A 487 26.02 -1.24 -9.54
CA ALA A 487 27.17 -0.68 -10.28
C ALA A 487 27.03 -0.87 -11.81
N ALA A 488 26.39 -1.96 -12.26
CA ALA A 488 26.19 -2.25 -13.68
C ALA A 488 25.20 -1.30 -14.38
N ILE A 489 24.45 -0.52 -13.62
CA ILE A 489 23.54 0.51 -14.14
C ILE A 489 23.93 1.92 -13.68
N HIS A 490 25.11 2.09 -13.10
CA HIS A 490 25.58 3.37 -12.57
C HIS A 490 24.58 4.06 -11.61
N TYR A 491 23.83 3.26 -10.83
CA TYR A 491 22.80 3.79 -9.93
C TYR A 491 23.41 4.75 -8.90
N ALA A 492 22.77 5.89 -8.77
CA ALA A 492 23.06 6.88 -7.72
C ALA A 492 21.78 7.27 -6.97
N PRO A 493 21.81 7.38 -5.65
CA PRO A 493 20.67 7.90 -4.90
C PRO A 493 20.28 9.31 -5.36
N PRO A 494 18.99 9.67 -5.33
CA PRO A 494 18.54 10.99 -5.73
C PRO A 494 19.04 12.09 -4.76
N GLU A 495 19.22 13.29 -5.29
CA GLU A 495 19.53 14.49 -4.53
C GLU A 495 18.30 14.93 -3.72
N SER A 496 18.46 15.18 -2.41
CA SER A 496 17.38 15.74 -1.58
C SER A 496 17.18 17.22 -1.90
N ILE A 497 15.94 17.64 -2.06
CA ILE A 497 15.57 19.04 -2.24
C ILE A 497 14.62 19.50 -1.14
N THR A 498 14.73 20.76 -0.75
CA THR A 498 13.79 21.46 0.14
C THR A 498 13.48 22.81 -0.48
N ALA A 499 12.22 23.19 -0.51
CA ALA A 499 11.76 24.48 -1.00
C ALA A 499 10.52 24.91 -0.22
N LEU A 500 10.07 26.14 -0.39
CA LEU A 500 8.84 26.63 0.23
C LEU A 500 7.63 26.35 -0.70
N ALA A 501 6.51 26.00 -0.10
CA ALA A 501 5.23 25.93 -0.78
C ALA A 501 4.82 27.30 -1.39
N ALA A 502 3.76 27.30 -2.17
CA ALA A 502 3.22 28.53 -2.77
C ALA A 502 2.77 29.58 -1.74
N ASP A 503 2.55 29.18 -0.47
CA ASP A 503 2.26 30.14 0.64
C ASP A 503 3.50 30.91 1.12
N GLY A 504 4.70 30.56 0.65
CA GLY A 504 5.96 31.20 0.99
C GLY A 504 6.52 30.87 2.37
N VAL A 505 5.87 30.00 3.15
CA VAL A 505 6.26 29.68 4.53
C VAL A 505 6.38 28.20 4.85
N THR A 506 5.59 27.34 4.21
CA THR A 506 5.57 25.89 4.49
C THR A 506 6.72 25.18 3.78
N PRO A 507 7.65 24.53 4.50
CA PRO A 507 8.71 23.77 3.86
C PRO A 507 8.14 22.49 3.23
N LEU A 508 8.51 22.25 1.97
CA LEU A 508 8.23 21.04 1.20
C LEU A 508 9.52 20.28 0.92
N TYR A 509 9.40 18.96 0.86
CA TYR A 509 10.52 18.07 0.68
C TYR A 509 10.32 17.23 -0.58
N GLY A 510 11.41 17.00 -1.31
CA GLY A 510 11.39 16.23 -2.52
C GLY A 510 12.74 15.62 -2.83
N VAL A 511 12.83 15.02 -4.00
CA VAL A 511 14.05 14.48 -4.57
C VAL A 511 14.19 14.88 -6.04
N LEU A 512 15.45 14.98 -6.48
CA LEU A 512 15.82 15.28 -7.85
C LEU A 512 16.75 14.16 -8.36
N TYR A 513 16.43 13.62 -9.54
CA TYR A 513 17.23 12.63 -10.25
C TYR A 513 17.96 13.30 -11.41
N LYS A 514 19.17 12.81 -11.68
CA LYS A 514 20.05 13.26 -12.76
C LYS A 514 20.43 12.09 -13.65
N PRO A 515 20.73 12.32 -14.95
CA PRO A 515 21.35 11.28 -15.78
C PRO A 515 22.65 10.77 -15.13
N TRP A 516 22.99 9.51 -15.38
CA TRP A 516 24.25 8.93 -14.87
C TRP A 516 25.51 9.66 -15.42
N ASP A 517 25.41 10.22 -16.64
CA ASP A 517 26.44 10.99 -17.35
C ASP A 517 26.23 12.52 -17.22
N PHE A 518 25.61 12.96 -16.12
CA PHE A 518 25.26 14.36 -15.88
C PHE A 518 26.45 15.31 -16.06
N ASP A 519 26.28 16.35 -16.90
CA ASP A 519 27.23 17.44 -17.10
C ASP A 519 26.57 18.78 -16.68
N PRO A 520 27.06 19.47 -15.64
CA PRO A 520 26.47 20.73 -15.17
C PRO A 520 26.53 21.89 -16.17
N LYS A 521 27.24 21.72 -17.29
CA LYS A 521 27.33 22.72 -18.37
C LYS A 521 26.25 22.58 -19.42
N LYS A 522 25.54 21.43 -19.44
CA LYS A 522 24.41 21.20 -20.35
C LYS A 522 23.13 21.75 -19.76
N HIS A 523 22.13 21.96 -20.63
CA HIS A 523 20.78 22.30 -20.23
C HIS A 523 19.86 21.10 -20.49
N TYR A 524 19.13 20.67 -19.45
CA TYR A 524 18.29 19.48 -19.47
C TYR A 524 16.82 19.87 -19.39
N PRO A 525 15.93 19.31 -20.21
CA PRO A 525 14.50 19.41 -19.98
C PRO A 525 14.15 18.84 -18.61
N VAL A 526 13.06 19.32 -18.03
CA VAL A 526 12.65 18.97 -16.66
C VAL A 526 11.34 18.18 -16.73
N ILE A 527 11.21 17.12 -15.91
CA ILE A 527 9.95 16.40 -15.75
C ILE A 527 9.58 16.36 -14.27
N ASP A 528 8.41 16.87 -13.95
CA ASP A 528 7.78 16.78 -12.64
C ASP A 528 6.97 15.48 -12.58
N CYS A 529 7.42 14.50 -11.77
CA CYS A 529 6.72 13.23 -11.56
C CYS A 529 5.80 13.37 -10.35
N ILE A 530 4.53 13.68 -10.60
CA ILE A 530 3.54 14.04 -9.60
C ILE A 530 2.65 12.86 -9.20
N TYR A 531 2.36 12.74 -7.90
CA TYR A 531 1.23 11.94 -7.41
C TYR A 531 0.24 12.80 -6.64
N ALA A 532 0.69 13.52 -5.60
CA ALA A 532 -0.04 14.50 -4.79
C ALA A 532 -1.40 14.02 -4.22
N GLY A 533 -1.63 12.69 -4.19
CA GLY A 533 -2.83 12.09 -3.61
C GLY A 533 -2.88 12.28 -2.09
N PRO A 534 -4.06 12.46 -1.50
CA PRO A 534 -4.22 12.85 -0.10
C PRO A 534 -3.92 11.71 0.90
N PHE A 535 -3.63 10.51 0.44
CA PHE A 535 -3.46 9.32 1.29
C PHE A 535 -2.08 8.63 1.17
N THR A 536 -1.18 9.15 0.35
CA THR A 536 0.18 8.58 0.23
C THR A 536 1.22 9.65 -0.09
N THR A 537 2.49 9.32 0.19
CA THR A 537 3.65 10.13 -0.21
C THR A 537 4.38 9.45 -1.36
N ALA A 538 4.85 10.23 -2.33
CA ALA A 538 5.58 9.77 -3.51
C ALA A 538 7.10 9.85 -3.34
N VAL A 539 7.60 10.73 -2.49
CA VAL A 539 9.03 10.89 -2.20
C VAL A 539 9.57 9.63 -1.53
N PRO A 540 10.67 9.04 -2.02
CA PRO A 540 11.28 7.87 -1.38
C PRO A 540 11.97 8.26 -0.08
N TRP A 541 11.64 7.58 1.03
CA TRP A 541 12.24 7.76 2.35
C TRP A 541 13.17 6.60 2.73
N SER A 542 13.35 5.63 1.83
CA SER A 542 14.25 4.48 1.94
C SER A 542 15.07 4.31 0.67
N TYR A 543 16.09 3.45 0.69
CA TYR A 543 16.98 3.20 -0.43
C TYR A 543 16.25 2.64 -1.66
N VAL A 544 15.31 1.73 -1.41
CA VAL A 544 14.36 1.28 -2.43
C VAL A 544 13.17 2.23 -2.40
N GLY A 545 12.96 2.97 -3.48
CA GLY A 545 11.79 3.85 -3.63
C GLY A 545 10.49 3.05 -3.55
N ASN A 546 9.59 3.53 -2.70
CA ASN A 546 8.30 2.85 -2.45
C ASN A 546 7.22 3.30 -3.42
N SER A 547 7.41 4.35 -4.20
CA SER A 547 6.45 4.81 -5.18
C SER A 547 6.86 4.48 -6.61
N PHE A 548 5.87 4.28 -7.46
CA PHE A 548 6.08 4.09 -8.88
C PHE A 548 6.63 5.37 -9.52
N GLU A 549 6.17 6.55 -9.08
CA GLU A 549 6.59 7.86 -9.56
C GLU A 549 8.10 8.06 -9.37
N SER A 550 8.66 7.67 -8.23
CA SER A 550 10.10 7.81 -7.98
C SER A 550 10.95 6.90 -8.88
N ARG A 551 10.44 5.71 -9.23
CA ARG A 551 11.14 4.78 -10.15
C ARG A 551 11.05 5.23 -11.60
N ILE A 552 9.90 5.76 -12.02
CA ILE A 552 9.72 6.38 -13.34
C ILE A 552 10.60 7.62 -13.46
N ALA A 553 10.69 8.44 -12.40
CA ALA A 553 11.55 9.63 -12.37
C ALA A 553 13.03 9.25 -12.60
N ASP A 554 13.53 8.22 -11.88
CA ASP A 554 14.89 7.72 -12.11
C ASP A 554 15.08 7.24 -13.56
N ALA A 555 14.16 6.43 -14.07
CA ALA A 555 14.23 5.91 -15.44
C ALA A 555 14.22 7.02 -16.51
N LEU A 556 13.37 8.03 -16.35
CA LEU A 556 13.32 9.17 -17.26
C LEU A 556 14.60 10.01 -17.19
N ALA A 557 15.18 10.15 -15.99
CA ALA A 557 16.45 10.87 -15.85
C ALA A 557 17.55 10.25 -16.73
N GLN A 558 17.59 8.90 -16.86
CA GLN A 558 18.60 8.22 -17.68
C GLN A 558 18.44 8.45 -19.19
N LEU A 559 17.35 9.10 -19.60
CA LEU A 559 17.13 9.52 -20.99
C LEU A 559 17.55 10.96 -21.25
N GLY A 560 18.17 11.63 -20.29
CA GLY A 560 18.69 12.99 -20.43
C GLY A 560 17.73 14.06 -19.91
N PHE A 561 16.89 13.73 -18.94
CA PHE A 561 16.03 14.68 -18.22
C PHE A 561 16.52 14.95 -16.81
N ILE A 562 16.22 16.11 -16.27
CA ILE A 562 16.19 16.32 -14.80
C ILE A 562 14.78 16.01 -14.35
N THR A 563 14.63 15.11 -13.39
CA THR A 563 13.30 14.73 -12.90
C THR A 563 13.14 15.00 -11.41
N LEU A 564 11.95 15.37 -11.00
CA LEU A 564 11.63 15.69 -9.61
C LEU A 564 10.45 14.84 -9.14
N VAL A 565 10.48 14.51 -7.83
CA VAL A 565 9.32 13.98 -7.10
C VAL A 565 9.19 14.79 -5.82
N ILE A 566 7.99 15.29 -5.54
CA ILE A 566 7.75 16.24 -4.45
C ILE A 566 6.47 15.84 -3.72
N ASP A 567 6.49 15.84 -2.38
CA ASP A 567 5.29 15.75 -1.55
C ASP A 567 4.86 17.15 -1.13
N VAL A 568 3.68 17.55 -1.55
CA VAL A 568 3.14 18.90 -1.37
C VAL A 568 2.08 18.93 -0.27
N ARG A 569 1.59 20.13 0.08
CA ARG A 569 0.49 20.29 1.03
C ARG A 569 -0.75 19.51 0.56
N GLY A 570 -1.44 18.90 1.51
CA GLY A 570 -2.52 17.94 1.25
C GLY A 570 -2.08 16.49 1.33
N SER A 571 -0.77 16.17 1.20
CA SER A 571 -0.26 14.80 1.38
C SER A 571 -0.16 14.42 2.87
N PRO A 572 -0.20 13.10 3.21
CA PRO A 572 -0.18 12.61 4.58
C PRO A 572 1.24 12.64 5.20
N GLY A 573 1.33 12.21 6.47
CA GLY A 573 2.59 11.99 7.18
C GLY A 573 3.12 13.21 7.92
N ARG A 574 2.35 14.30 7.93
CA ARG A 574 2.61 15.51 8.71
C ARG A 574 1.42 15.84 9.62
N GLY A 575 1.33 17.07 10.12
CA GLY A 575 0.19 17.51 10.93
C GLY A 575 -1.07 17.69 10.12
N LYS A 576 -2.20 17.68 10.82
CA LYS A 576 -3.54 17.77 10.23
C LYS A 576 -3.73 19.04 9.39
N ALA A 577 -3.27 20.19 9.85
CA ALA A 577 -3.34 21.44 9.09
C ALA A 577 -2.61 21.39 7.74
N PHE A 578 -1.54 20.58 7.63
CA PHE A 578 -0.84 20.37 6.37
C PHE A 578 -1.65 19.49 5.41
N GLN A 579 -2.33 18.48 5.91
CA GLN A 579 -3.12 17.54 5.11
C GLN A 579 -4.50 18.13 4.74
N ASP A 580 -5.16 18.81 5.66
CA ASP A 580 -6.53 19.32 5.49
C ASP A 580 -6.64 20.51 4.54
N VAL A 581 -5.53 21.12 4.15
CA VAL A 581 -5.52 22.31 3.28
C VAL A 581 -6.29 22.10 1.97
N ASN A 582 -6.40 20.87 1.52
CA ASN A 582 -7.08 20.47 0.29
C ASN A 582 -8.49 19.90 0.52
N TYR A 583 -8.93 19.76 1.78
CA TYR A 583 -10.26 19.24 2.05
C TYR A 583 -11.33 20.09 1.36
N GLY A 584 -12.20 19.43 0.60
CA GLY A 584 -13.26 20.07 -0.15
C GLY A 584 -12.81 20.87 -1.39
N ARG A 585 -11.51 20.95 -1.70
CA ARG A 585 -10.95 21.82 -2.75
C ARG A 585 -9.72 21.24 -3.47
N ILE A 586 -9.71 19.95 -3.70
CA ILE A 586 -8.63 19.25 -4.40
C ILE A 586 -8.31 19.91 -5.75
N GLY A 587 -7.03 19.95 -6.10
CA GLY A 587 -6.53 20.57 -7.33
C GLY A 587 -6.29 22.07 -7.25
N GLN A 588 -6.45 22.70 -6.07
CA GLN A 588 -6.28 24.15 -5.90
C GLN A 588 -4.93 24.51 -5.27
N THR A 589 -4.32 23.63 -4.50
CA THR A 589 -3.08 23.90 -3.75
C THR A 589 -1.90 23.17 -4.37
N GLU A 590 -2.11 21.96 -4.88
CA GLU A 590 -1.05 21.02 -5.25
C GLU A 590 -0.23 21.54 -6.44
N ILE A 591 -0.88 21.97 -7.52
CA ILE A 591 -0.17 22.49 -8.70
C ILE A 591 0.56 23.82 -8.40
N PRO A 592 -0.01 24.80 -7.70
CA PRO A 592 0.74 25.96 -7.22
C PRO A 592 1.98 25.61 -6.41
N ASP A 593 1.91 24.62 -5.49
CA ASP A 593 3.05 24.16 -4.71
C ASP A 593 4.16 23.55 -5.58
N HIS A 594 3.80 22.66 -6.54
CA HIS A 594 4.74 22.09 -7.50
C HIS A 594 5.44 23.18 -8.32
N VAL A 595 4.69 24.15 -8.84
CA VAL A 595 5.23 25.29 -9.61
C VAL A 595 6.17 26.14 -8.75
N ALA A 596 5.83 26.39 -7.48
CA ALA A 596 6.68 27.14 -6.59
C ALA A 596 8.01 26.44 -6.31
N VAL A 597 7.96 25.12 -6.06
CA VAL A 597 9.17 24.30 -5.85
C VAL A 597 10.02 24.25 -7.11
N LEU A 598 9.44 23.98 -8.30
CA LEU A 598 10.15 23.94 -9.56
C LEU A 598 10.94 25.23 -9.81
N LYS A 599 10.33 26.39 -9.62
CA LYS A 599 10.98 27.71 -9.81
C LYS A 599 12.14 27.93 -8.81
N GLN A 600 11.94 27.58 -7.53
CA GLN A 600 12.96 27.74 -6.50
C GLN A 600 14.14 26.80 -6.72
N VAL A 601 13.88 25.54 -7.08
CA VAL A 601 14.92 24.55 -7.35
C VAL A 601 15.74 24.95 -8.57
N ALA A 602 15.10 25.39 -9.64
CA ALA A 602 15.75 25.84 -10.88
C ALA A 602 16.58 27.10 -10.67
N ALA A 603 16.20 28.04 -9.78
CA ALA A 603 16.92 29.26 -9.52
C ALA A 603 18.39 29.03 -9.07
N SER A 604 18.66 27.90 -8.42
CA SER A 604 20.02 27.49 -7.99
C SER A 604 20.66 26.44 -8.90
N ARG A 605 20.00 26.04 -9.98
CA ARG A 605 20.42 24.95 -10.88
C ARG A 605 20.25 25.36 -12.34
N PRO A 606 21.18 26.15 -12.90
CA PRO A 606 21.08 26.71 -14.25
C PRO A 606 21.01 25.65 -15.35
N TYR A 607 21.35 24.41 -15.06
CA TYR A 607 21.22 23.29 -15.98
C TYR A 607 19.77 22.82 -16.19
N MET A 608 18.81 23.29 -15.39
CA MET A 608 17.38 23.00 -15.57
C MET A 608 16.77 23.95 -16.62
N ASP A 609 16.33 23.41 -17.74
CA ASP A 609 15.69 24.19 -18.80
C ASP A 609 14.19 24.38 -18.50
N MET A 610 13.85 25.49 -17.91
CA MET A 610 12.47 25.83 -17.54
C MET A 610 11.58 26.19 -18.74
N GLN A 611 12.11 26.24 -19.97
CA GLN A 611 11.30 26.37 -21.19
C GLN A 611 10.80 25.01 -21.69
N ARG A 612 11.39 23.91 -21.24
CA ARG A 612 11.05 22.53 -21.60
C ARG A 612 10.68 21.72 -20.34
N VAL A 613 9.54 22.04 -19.75
CA VAL A 613 9.04 21.36 -18.54
C VAL A 613 7.88 20.45 -18.89
N GLY A 614 7.99 19.18 -18.52
CA GLY A 614 6.91 18.19 -18.58
C GLY A 614 6.35 17.83 -17.21
N ILE A 615 5.20 17.15 -17.23
CA ILE A 615 4.56 16.60 -16.04
C ILE A 615 4.09 15.16 -16.34
N TYR A 616 4.40 14.24 -15.44
CA TYR A 616 4.01 12.83 -15.50
C TYR A 616 3.28 12.43 -14.24
N GLY A 617 2.18 11.67 -14.39
CA GLY A 617 1.53 11.04 -13.25
C GLY A 617 0.58 9.93 -13.65
N HIS A 618 0.30 9.02 -12.71
CA HIS A 618 -0.63 7.91 -12.89
C HIS A 618 -1.69 7.94 -11.78
N SER A 619 -2.93 7.52 -12.07
CA SER A 619 -4.03 7.50 -11.09
C SER A 619 -4.35 8.93 -10.57
N TRP A 620 -4.25 9.19 -9.26
CA TRP A 620 -4.28 10.56 -8.73
C TRP A 620 -3.21 11.44 -9.39
N GLY A 621 -2.00 10.92 -9.61
CA GLY A 621 -0.98 11.62 -10.38
C GLY A 621 -1.41 11.92 -11.81
N GLY A 622 -2.19 11.03 -12.44
CA GLY A 622 -2.78 11.26 -13.75
C GLY A 622 -3.78 12.43 -13.74
N TYR A 623 -4.64 12.48 -12.72
CA TYR A 623 -5.52 13.63 -12.48
C TYR A 623 -4.71 14.93 -12.33
N PHE A 624 -3.63 14.92 -11.51
CA PHE A 624 -2.81 16.11 -11.31
C PHE A 624 -1.93 16.46 -12.51
N ALA A 625 -1.49 15.48 -13.31
CA ALA A 625 -0.80 15.76 -14.58
C ALA A 625 -1.72 16.50 -15.55
N LEU A 626 -2.97 16.06 -15.72
CA LEU A 626 -4.00 16.81 -16.44
C LEU A 626 -4.19 18.19 -15.84
N ARG A 627 -4.37 18.28 -14.52
CA ARG A 627 -4.58 19.55 -13.82
C ARG A 627 -3.45 20.54 -14.07
N GLY A 628 -2.19 20.08 -13.99
CA GLY A 628 -1.00 20.88 -14.30
C GLY A 628 -1.03 21.45 -15.70
N MET A 629 -1.33 20.62 -16.71
CA MET A 629 -1.44 21.02 -18.11
C MET A 629 -2.55 22.08 -18.35
N LEU A 630 -3.63 22.00 -17.56
CA LEU A 630 -4.80 22.88 -17.73
C LEU A 630 -4.71 24.15 -16.89
N THR A 631 -4.04 24.13 -15.73
CA THR A 631 -4.02 25.30 -14.81
C THR A 631 -2.68 26.01 -14.76
N ALA A 632 -1.60 25.39 -15.26
CA ALA A 632 -0.26 25.99 -15.34
C ALA A 632 0.38 25.79 -16.73
N PRO A 633 -0.32 26.10 -17.87
CA PRO A 633 0.16 25.84 -19.24
C PRO A 633 1.37 26.68 -19.60
N ASP A 634 1.67 27.75 -18.89
CA ASP A 634 2.87 28.56 -19.06
C ASP A 634 4.13 27.86 -18.52
N ILE A 635 3.97 26.87 -17.62
CA ILE A 635 5.06 26.05 -17.09
C ILE A 635 5.14 24.74 -17.83
N PHE A 636 4.08 23.93 -17.83
CA PHE A 636 4.08 22.59 -18.41
C PHE A 636 3.82 22.62 -19.91
N LYS A 637 4.78 22.11 -20.69
CA LYS A 637 4.74 22.04 -22.16
C LYS A 637 4.32 20.68 -22.69
N ALA A 638 4.52 19.62 -21.90
CA ALA A 638 4.13 18.26 -22.21
C ALA A 638 3.59 17.55 -20.95
N GLY A 639 2.49 16.82 -21.07
CA GLY A 639 1.89 16.08 -19.97
C GLY A 639 1.54 14.66 -20.38
N TYR A 640 1.90 13.69 -19.53
CA TYR A 640 1.47 12.31 -19.65
C TYR A 640 0.59 11.93 -18.45
N ALA A 641 -0.67 11.63 -18.71
CA ALA A 641 -1.66 11.29 -17.71
C ALA A 641 -2.10 9.83 -17.85
N GLY A 642 -1.62 8.97 -16.95
CA GLY A 642 -2.01 7.55 -16.90
C GLY A 642 -3.23 7.34 -16.03
N ALA A 643 -4.23 6.62 -16.53
CA ALA A 643 -5.47 6.26 -15.83
C ALA A 643 -6.06 7.40 -14.98
N PRO A 644 -6.25 8.62 -15.57
CA PRO A 644 -6.63 9.79 -14.80
C PRO A 644 -8.10 9.77 -14.41
N GLY A 645 -8.41 10.24 -13.20
CA GLY A 645 -9.76 10.68 -12.83
C GLY A 645 -10.09 12.07 -13.36
N ALA A 646 -11.37 12.41 -13.39
CA ALA A 646 -11.84 13.74 -13.78
C ALA A 646 -12.56 14.51 -12.67
N LEU A 647 -12.78 13.89 -11.51
CA LEU A 647 -13.43 14.31 -10.27
C LEU A 647 -14.96 14.31 -10.27
N GLU A 648 -15.64 14.46 -11.40
CA GLU A 648 -17.10 14.69 -11.36
C GLU A 648 -17.93 13.45 -11.03
N GLU A 649 -17.52 12.27 -11.52
CA GLU A 649 -18.23 11.00 -11.30
C GLU A 649 -17.27 9.85 -11.02
N ASP A 650 -16.16 10.17 -10.39
CA ASP A 650 -15.12 9.23 -10.12
C ASP A 650 -15.47 8.28 -8.95
N SER A 651 -14.55 7.42 -8.63
CA SER A 651 -14.64 6.47 -7.54
C SER A 651 -15.05 7.15 -6.23
N ILE A 652 -15.85 6.44 -5.45
CA ILE A 652 -16.32 6.84 -4.12
C ILE A 652 -15.21 7.29 -3.16
N VAL A 653 -13.98 6.85 -3.37
CA VAL A 653 -12.81 7.24 -2.55
C VAL A 653 -12.56 8.75 -2.50
N ASN A 654 -13.16 9.52 -3.41
CA ASN A 654 -13.06 10.99 -3.42
C ASN A 654 -13.94 11.67 -2.36
N GLU A 655 -15.04 11.04 -1.93
CA GLU A 655 -15.98 11.67 -1.01
C GLU A 655 -15.41 11.98 0.37
N PRO A 656 -14.58 11.15 1.01
CA PRO A 656 -13.95 11.48 2.28
C PRO A 656 -13.07 12.74 2.23
N TYR A 657 -12.62 13.15 1.03
CA TYR A 657 -11.76 14.33 0.83
C TYR A 657 -12.50 15.55 0.30
N LEU A 658 -13.61 15.34 -0.40
CA LEU A 658 -14.36 16.41 -1.07
C LEU A 658 -15.73 16.66 -0.44
N GLY A 659 -16.23 15.72 0.37
CA GLY A 659 -17.64 15.65 0.67
C GLY A 659 -18.45 15.16 -0.54
N SER A 660 -19.78 15.06 -0.40
CA SER A 660 -20.62 14.66 -1.53
C SER A 660 -20.79 15.80 -2.55
N PRO A 661 -21.09 15.50 -3.82
CA PRO A 661 -21.42 16.53 -4.82
C PRO A 661 -22.62 17.40 -4.43
N LYS A 662 -23.53 16.91 -3.57
CA LYS A 662 -24.67 17.66 -3.05
C LYS A 662 -24.26 18.67 -2.00
N THR A 663 -23.33 18.31 -1.11
CA THR A 663 -22.87 19.17 -0.01
C THR A 663 -21.76 20.13 -0.42
N ASN A 664 -20.94 19.75 -1.42
CA ASN A 664 -19.82 20.55 -1.91
C ASN A 664 -19.77 20.64 -3.46
N PRO A 665 -20.82 21.13 -4.13
CA PRO A 665 -20.82 21.25 -5.59
C PRO A 665 -19.75 22.23 -6.11
N ALA A 666 -19.33 23.19 -5.29
CA ALA A 666 -18.28 24.15 -5.65
C ALA A 666 -16.91 23.48 -5.73
N GLY A 667 -16.55 22.61 -4.77
CA GLY A 667 -15.29 21.89 -4.77
C GLY A 667 -15.15 20.98 -5.99
N TYR A 668 -16.20 20.27 -6.35
CA TYR A 668 -16.22 19.44 -7.57
C TYR A 668 -16.03 20.29 -8.84
N ARG A 669 -16.70 21.43 -8.98
CA ARG A 669 -16.49 22.33 -10.12
C ARG A 669 -15.07 22.89 -10.18
N LEU A 670 -14.52 23.33 -9.05
CA LEU A 670 -13.16 23.86 -8.98
C LEU A 670 -12.09 22.80 -9.33
N GLY A 671 -12.32 21.57 -8.91
CA GLY A 671 -11.41 20.44 -9.18
C GLY A 671 -11.59 19.79 -10.56
N SER A 672 -12.69 20.06 -11.28
CA SER A 672 -13.00 19.41 -12.55
C SER A 672 -11.99 19.74 -13.65
N ASN A 673 -11.32 18.70 -14.18
CA ASN A 673 -10.47 18.82 -15.35
C ASN A 673 -11.31 18.95 -16.63
N ILE A 674 -12.50 18.37 -16.66
CA ILE A 674 -13.44 18.47 -17.78
C ILE A 674 -13.81 19.95 -18.05
N LEU A 675 -14.15 20.68 -17.01
CA LEU A 675 -14.51 22.10 -17.12
C LEU A 675 -13.33 23.01 -17.51
N ALA A 676 -12.09 22.52 -17.31
CA ALA A 676 -10.88 23.27 -17.65
C ALA A 676 -10.28 22.88 -19.02
N ALA A 677 -10.90 21.96 -19.77
CA ALA A 677 -10.35 21.38 -21.02
C ALA A 677 -9.90 22.44 -22.03
N ASN A 678 -10.61 23.57 -22.14
CA ASN A 678 -10.31 24.67 -23.07
C ASN A 678 -8.96 25.37 -22.79
N HIS A 679 -8.35 25.16 -21.61
CA HIS A 679 -7.08 25.78 -21.24
C HIS A 679 -5.85 25.01 -21.74
N LEU A 680 -5.99 23.81 -22.29
CA LEU A 680 -4.88 23.02 -22.82
C LEU A 680 -4.11 23.79 -23.89
N ARG A 681 -2.77 23.88 -23.75
CA ARG A 681 -1.87 24.55 -24.70
C ARG A 681 -0.67 23.70 -25.14
N GLY A 682 -0.28 22.71 -24.37
CA GLY A 682 0.89 21.86 -24.61
C GLY A 682 0.53 20.49 -25.21
N ALA A 683 1.54 19.65 -25.43
CA ALA A 683 1.35 18.26 -25.83
C ALA A 683 0.78 17.44 -24.67
N LEU A 684 -0.30 16.71 -24.90
CA LEU A 684 -0.96 15.86 -23.90
C LEU A 684 -1.11 14.44 -24.43
N ARG A 685 -0.69 13.47 -23.62
CA ARG A 685 -0.98 12.06 -23.82
C ARG A 685 -1.81 11.54 -22.63
N ILE A 686 -2.91 10.86 -22.93
CA ILE A 686 -3.75 10.18 -21.94
C ILE A 686 -3.66 8.68 -22.21
N MET A 687 -3.42 7.86 -21.18
CA MET A 687 -3.39 6.41 -21.25
C MET A 687 -4.43 5.83 -20.31
N HIS A 688 -5.18 4.76 -20.72
CA HIS A 688 -6.13 4.07 -19.86
C HIS A 688 -6.31 2.61 -20.25
N GLY A 689 -6.41 1.71 -19.23
CA GLY A 689 -6.75 0.30 -19.40
C GLY A 689 -8.26 0.08 -19.48
N THR A 690 -8.74 -0.79 -20.38
CA THR A 690 -10.21 -1.01 -20.51
C THR A 690 -10.82 -1.87 -19.40
N ALA A 691 -9.99 -2.58 -18.62
CA ALA A 691 -10.42 -3.39 -17.48
C ALA A 691 -10.12 -2.71 -16.12
N ASP A 692 -9.94 -1.39 -16.13
CA ASP A 692 -9.67 -0.61 -14.92
C ASP A 692 -10.92 -0.54 -14.02
N ILE A 693 -10.81 -1.12 -12.81
CA ILE A 693 -11.82 -1.10 -11.76
C ILE A 693 -11.47 -0.15 -10.60
N SER A 694 -10.33 0.53 -10.66
CA SER A 694 -9.90 1.53 -9.67
C SER A 694 -10.29 2.94 -10.09
N ALA A 695 -10.00 3.29 -11.35
CA ALA A 695 -10.43 4.52 -11.98
C ALA A 695 -11.23 4.16 -13.25
N SER A 696 -12.52 4.48 -13.28
CA SER A 696 -13.37 4.10 -14.41
C SER A 696 -12.93 4.77 -15.71
N LEU A 697 -12.80 3.98 -16.79
CA LEU A 697 -12.53 4.48 -18.15
C LEU A 697 -13.53 5.58 -18.58
N SER A 698 -14.74 5.60 -18.02
CA SER A 698 -15.76 6.62 -18.33
C SER A 698 -15.29 8.04 -18.03
N SER A 699 -14.50 8.24 -16.96
CA SER A 699 -13.87 9.54 -16.62
C SER A 699 -12.96 10.02 -17.74
N THR A 700 -12.08 9.15 -18.24
CA THR A 700 -11.19 9.48 -19.37
C THR A 700 -11.99 9.77 -20.63
N MET A 701 -13.02 8.98 -20.95
CA MET A 701 -13.82 9.22 -22.17
C MET A 701 -14.57 10.56 -22.12
N ARG A 702 -15.06 10.97 -20.94
CA ARG A 702 -15.66 12.31 -20.75
C ARG A 702 -14.63 13.43 -20.88
N MET A 703 -13.40 13.22 -20.39
CA MET A 703 -12.30 14.16 -20.58
C MET A 703 -11.93 14.30 -22.06
N VAL A 704 -11.88 13.18 -22.79
CA VAL A 704 -11.64 13.13 -24.25
C VAL A 704 -12.70 13.92 -24.99
N ASP A 705 -14.00 13.72 -24.67
CA ASP A 705 -15.09 14.48 -25.28
C ASP A 705 -14.93 15.99 -25.01
N ALA A 706 -14.64 16.38 -23.76
CA ALA A 706 -14.45 17.78 -23.39
C ALA A 706 -13.28 18.44 -24.16
N LEU A 707 -12.18 17.71 -24.40
CA LEU A 707 -11.05 18.20 -25.20
C LEU A 707 -11.44 18.37 -26.67
N ILE A 708 -12.19 17.42 -27.22
CA ILE A 708 -12.72 17.50 -28.61
C ILE A 708 -13.65 18.71 -28.76
N GLN A 709 -14.60 18.89 -27.83
CA GLN A 709 -15.53 20.02 -27.84
C GLN A 709 -14.82 21.38 -27.70
N ALA A 710 -13.66 21.39 -27.02
CA ALA A 710 -12.81 22.57 -26.86
C ALA A 710 -11.81 22.78 -28.04
N ASP A 711 -11.90 21.97 -29.10
CA ASP A 711 -10.97 21.98 -30.25
C ASP A 711 -9.50 21.85 -29.83
N LYS A 712 -9.22 20.89 -28.92
CA LYS A 712 -7.87 20.61 -28.42
C LYS A 712 -7.31 19.32 -28.99
N HIS A 713 -6.09 19.37 -29.49
CA HIS A 713 -5.36 18.19 -29.94
C HIS A 713 -4.68 17.49 -28.78
N PHE A 714 -4.77 16.17 -28.73
CA PHE A 714 -4.15 15.31 -27.71
C PHE A 714 -3.92 13.91 -28.30
N GLU A 715 -3.16 13.10 -27.58
CA GLU A 715 -2.93 11.69 -27.91
C GLU A 715 -3.64 10.80 -26.89
N LEU A 716 -4.20 9.69 -27.36
CA LEU A 716 -4.91 8.72 -26.52
C LEU A 716 -4.34 7.33 -26.74
N LEU A 717 -3.92 6.65 -25.67
CA LEU A 717 -3.54 5.25 -25.65
C LEU A 717 -4.57 4.46 -24.83
N ILE A 718 -5.38 3.67 -25.51
CA ILE A 718 -6.28 2.71 -24.87
C ILE A 718 -5.60 1.34 -24.86
N MET A 719 -5.53 0.72 -23.69
CA MET A 719 -4.90 -0.60 -23.49
C MET A 719 -5.98 -1.67 -23.23
N PRO A 720 -6.34 -2.45 -24.27
CA PRO A 720 -7.42 -3.45 -24.16
C PRO A 720 -7.09 -4.52 -23.11
N GLY A 721 -8.10 -4.84 -22.27
CA GLY A 721 -8.00 -5.87 -21.23
C GLY A 721 -7.06 -5.55 -20.06
N GLN A 722 -6.39 -4.37 -20.07
CA GLN A 722 -5.45 -4.02 -19.00
C GLN A 722 -6.16 -3.40 -17.81
N PRO A 723 -5.74 -3.76 -16.57
CA PRO A 723 -6.23 -3.17 -15.34
C PRO A 723 -5.66 -1.74 -15.12
N HIS A 724 -5.91 -1.18 -13.94
CA HIS A 724 -5.45 0.15 -13.53
C HIS A 724 -3.95 0.38 -13.75
N SER A 725 -3.13 -0.60 -13.40
CA SER A 725 -1.71 -0.65 -13.74
C SER A 725 -1.50 -1.75 -14.78
N PRO A 726 -1.04 -1.45 -16.01
CA PRO A 726 -0.78 -2.47 -17.02
C PRO A 726 0.19 -3.54 -16.54
N GLU A 727 0.00 -4.78 -16.99
CA GLU A 727 0.77 -5.94 -16.54
C GLU A 727 1.50 -6.64 -17.70
N GLY A 728 2.54 -7.42 -17.37
CA GLY A 728 3.27 -8.23 -18.33
C GLY A 728 3.85 -7.43 -19.49
N PRO A 729 3.70 -7.88 -20.75
CA PRO A 729 4.21 -7.15 -21.94
C PRO A 729 3.60 -5.75 -22.10
N ALA A 730 2.33 -5.57 -21.68
CA ALA A 730 1.65 -4.28 -21.76
C ALA A 730 2.24 -3.24 -20.79
N GLN A 731 2.75 -3.66 -19.63
CA GLN A 731 3.48 -2.77 -18.73
C GLN A 731 4.75 -2.23 -19.40
N ARG A 732 5.55 -3.10 -20.06
CA ARG A 732 6.74 -2.67 -20.78
C ARG A 732 6.39 -1.69 -21.91
N TYR A 733 5.35 -2.00 -22.69
CA TYR A 733 4.88 -1.10 -23.75
C TYR A 733 4.48 0.26 -23.18
N CYS A 734 3.73 0.30 -22.10
CA CYS A 734 3.32 1.55 -21.44
C CYS A 734 4.53 2.36 -20.94
N ASN A 735 5.52 1.70 -20.33
CA ASN A 735 6.74 2.36 -19.87
C ASN A 735 7.52 2.99 -21.03
N ASP A 736 7.64 2.28 -22.16
CA ASP A 736 8.32 2.79 -23.35
C ASP A 736 7.51 3.92 -24.00
N ASP A 737 6.17 3.86 -23.97
CA ASP A 737 5.30 4.92 -24.46
C ASP A 737 5.50 6.25 -23.70
N VAL A 738 5.59 6.19 -22.36
CA VAL A 738 5.93 7.36 -21.51
C VAL A 738 7.27 7.96 -21.93
N ARG A 739 8.29 7.14 -22.08
CA ARG A 739 9.65 7.54 -22.43
C ARG A 739 9.72 8.18 -23.81
N MET A 740 9.10 7.54 -24.78
CA MET A 740 9.04 8.02 -26.18
C MET A 740 8.26 9.32 -26.30
N PHE A 741 7.17 9.47 -25.54
CA PHE A 741 6.40 10.71 -25.52
C PHE A 741 7.26 11.89 -25.07
N PHE A 742 7.98 11.79 -23.95
CA PHE A 742 8.82 12.88 -23.47
C PHE A 742 10.06 13.11 -24.33
N LEU A 743 10.68 12.06 -24.88
CA LEU A 743 11.79 12.22 -25.83
C LEU A 743 11.36 13.01 -27.07
N ARG A 744 10.16 12.76 -27.59
CA ARG A 744 9.64 13.45 -28.79
C ARG A 744 9.20 14.88 -28.50
N THR A 745 8.62 15.14 -27.33
CA THR A 745 7.98 16.43 -27.02
C THR A 745 8.91 17.44 -26.34
N LEU A 746 9.89 16.94 -25.56
CA LEU A 746 10.81 17.77 -24.77
C LEU A 746 12.29 17.51 -25.12
N GLY A 747 12.60 16.39 -25.75
CA GLY A 747 13.97 16.08 -26.20
C GLY A 747 14.50 17.09 -27.20
N GLU A 748 15.76 16.91 -27.61
CA GLU A 748 16.40 17.74 -28.63
C GLU A 748 15.85 17.45 -30.04
#